data_7a72a8e93ed62537e5d97c434ee4e1b2
#
_entry.id   7a72a8e93ed62537e5d97c434ee4e1b2
#
_cell.length_a   1.000
_cell.length_b   1.000
_cell.length_c   1.000
_cell.angle_alpha   90.00
_cell.angle_beta   90.00
_cell.angle_gamma   90.00
#
_symmetry.space_group_name_H-M   'P 1'
#
loop_
_entity.id
_entity.type
_entity.pdbx_description
1 polymer ?
#
loop_
_entity_poly.entity_id
_entity_poly.type
_entity_poly.pdbx_seq_one_letter_code
_entity_poly.pdbx_strand_id
1 'polypeptide(L)'
;MPAIPTTVARLVQLFLLLATTLAAGVGRAADAVAPEPYFEHASYRELRLSPSGKYLGALIPAGGRVRLAVIDVETKSVAIAAALQGDDVDWFEWVNDDRLVFSAIDLQSGLGEQRGGGLFAVNRDGKDFRILAPTLKAQSDRQQFVYRYTRLLSLPRDGTDDILVVSNDPDARYPNVYRMDTRSARRMLKSSDKPGDIVSWLADRKGAVRAAVEIDKGTTLRVYWRSDEASKWVRLAESNHRDATFLPVAFDGDGSLIVKSNIGRDTWAIYRYDTDKRALGTELAAHPSADLDGNLVFDRSKNRIVGLRYQADRPGSFWFDDDWAQLQKSVDAALPGRMNVIAREGARALVTSYSDTDPGSYYLLDADKSRMEFLASRRNSIRPEAMPTREPVRYVARDGLEIPGYLTLPKGGPQKNLPLVVLVHGGPYLHGATWGWSAEPAYIASLGYAVLEPAFRGSTGWGKKLYVAGWKQWGLAMQDDLNDGMDWLVKRGIVDPKRACIMGASYGGYAVMMGLARDPDRWRCGINVVGVTDIGLMFDITWSDLAYSNFIRYTAKETIGDPDADAAKLKAASPLQNATKIKAPVLMAYGAQDRRVPLIFGEKMRDALRAQGTPVEWQVYSDEAHGFLLEKNRYDFYGRVARFLERELAAD
;
A
#
# COMPACT_ATOMS: atom_id res chain seq x y z
N MET A 1 71.97 10.89 29.19
CA MET A 1 70.63 11.39 28.90
C MET A 1 70.63 12.91 29.04
N PRO A 2 70.57 13.72 28.00
CA PRO A 2 70.55 15.16 28.11
C PRO A 2 69.10 15.67 28.29
N ALA A 3 68.94 16.65 29.16
CA ALA A 3 67.72 17.30 29.55
C ALA A 3 67.14 18.14 28.41
N ILE A 4 65.82 18.07 28.17
CA ILE A 4 65.05 18.85 27.20
C ILE A 4 64.94 20.29 27.72
N PRO A 5 65.23 21.32 26.91
CA PRO A 5 65.16 22.73 27.34
C PRO A 5 63.72 23.17 27.63
N THR A 6 63.53 23.85 28.73
CA THR A 6 62.26 24.37 29.28
C THR A 6 61.45 25.33 28.36
N THR A 7 62.02 25.74 27.24
CA THR A 7 61.38 26.62 26.26
C THR A 7 60.38 25.91 25.32
N VAL A 8 60.58 24.62 25.09
CA VAL A 8 59.67 23.84 24.20
C VAL A 8 58.37 23.43 24.93
N ALA A 9 58.44 23.24 26.25
CA ALA A 9 57.28 22.89 27.06
C ALA A 9 56.25 24.03 27.18
N ARG A 10 56.68 25.29 27.11
CA ARG A 10 55.79 26.46 27.17
C ARG A 10 55.09 26.74 25.83
N LEU A 11 55.67 26.41 24.69
CA LEU A 11 55.04 26.53 23.38
C LEU A 11 53.98 25.46 23.13
N VAL A 12 54.14 24.24 23.66
CA VAL A 12 53.15 23.17 23.54
C VAL A 12 51.95 23.44 24.44
N GLN A 13 52.11 24.04 25.61
CA GLN A 13 51.00 24.45 26.47
C GLN A 13 50.20 25.63 25.92
N LEU A 14 50.84 26.56 25.21
CA LEU A 14 50.13 27.66 24.54
C LEU A 14 49.32 27.21 23.29
N PHE A 15 49.80 26.19 22.57
CA PHE A 15 49.07 25.62 21.45
C PHE A 15 47.87 24.75 21.90
N LEU A 16 47.98 24.10 23.05
CA LEU A 16 46.85 23.32 23.63
C LEU A 16 45.78 24.26 24.24
N LEU A 17 46.10 25.45 24.75
CA LEU A 17 45.12 26.42 25.25
C LEU A 17 44.46 27.23 24.14
N LEU A 18 45.08 27.42 22.98
CA LEU A 18 44.44 28.03 21.82
C LEU A 18 43.53 27.05 21.03
N ALA A 19 43.78 25.74 21.13
CA ALA A 19 42.95 24.71 20.51
C ALA A 19 41.64 24.43 21.29
N THR A 20 41.60 24.78 22.59
CA THR A 20 40.39 24.57 23.42
C THR A 20 39.43 25.78 23.43
N THR A 21 39.82 26.93 22.93
CA THR A 21 38.96 28.15 22.85
C THR A 21 38.35 28.36 21.45
N LEU A 22 38.77 27.61 20.42
CA LEU A 22 38.14 27.63 19.09
C LEU A 22 37.17 26.47 18.83
N ALA A 23 36.96 25.59 19.82
CA ALA A 23 36.01 24.46 19.71
C ALA A 23 34.60 24.76 20.25
N ALA A 24 34.35 25.98 20.69
CA ALA A 24 33.06 26.45 21.16
C ALA A 24 32.46 27.42 20.14
N GLY A 25 31.97 26.93 19.00
CA GLY A 25 31.29 27.82 18.07
C GLY A 25 31.12 27.29 16.64
N VAL A 26 31.53 26.08 16.35
CA VAL A 26 31.06 25.40 15.12
C VAL A 26 29.92 24.49 15.55
N GLY A 27 28.71 25.00 15.56
CA GLY A 27 27.52 24.19 15.50
C GLY A 27 27.73 23.27 14.31
N ARG A 28 27.93 21.97 14.56
CA ARG A 28 27.89 20.95 13.54
C ARG A 28 26.53 21.12 12.87
N ALA A 29 26.49 21.67 11.67
CA ALA A 29 25.37 21.41 10.79
C ALA A 29 25.20 19.89 10.81
N ALA A 30 24.12 19.42 11.38
CA ALA A 30 23.82 18.00 11.33
C ALA A 30 23.84 17.65 9.84
N ASP A 31 24.68 16.68 9.44
CA ASP A 31 24.71 16.24 8.05
C ASP A 31 23.27 16.02 7.62
N ALA A 32 22.82 16.75 6.60
CA ALA A 32 21.43 16.70 6.17
C ALA A 32 21.09 15.25 5.84
N VAL A 33 20.02 14.72 6.44
CA VAL A 33 19.60 13.33 6.21
C VAL A 33 19.29 13.17 4.73
N ALA A 34 20.08 12.38 4.02
CA ALA A 34 19.91 12.14 2.60
C ALA A 34 18.64 11.30 2.33
N PRO A 35 17.80 11.66 1.35
CA PRO A 35 16.58 10.93 1.04
C PRO A 35 16.83 9.58 0.33
N GLU A 36 17.97 9.42 -0.35
CA GLU A 36 18.27 8.28 -1.21
C GLU A 36 18.07 6.92 -0.51
N PRO A 37 18.61 6.65 0.70
CA PRO A 37 18.42 5.36 1.36
C PRO A 37 16.97 5.01 1.63
N TYR A 38 16.11 6.00 1.84
CA TYR A 38 14.69 5.79 2.13
C TYR A 38 13.86 5.54 0.87
N PHE A 39 14.21 6.18 -0.25
CA PHE A 39 13.37 6.24 -1.45
C PHE A 39 13.93 5.52 -2.67
N GLU A 40 15.09 4.89 -2.59
CA GLU A 40 15.58 3.97 -3.63
C GLU A 40 14.62 2.77 -3.79
N HIS A 41 14.66 2.12 -4.94
CA HIS A 41 13.92 0.87 -5.13
C HIS A 41 14.52 -0.26 -4.27
N ALA A 42 13.66 -1.18 -3.80
CA ALA A 42 14.11 -2.31 -3.00
C ALA A 42 15.09 -3.19 -3.79
N SER A 43 16.18 -3.61 -3.13
CA SER A 43 17.20 -4.49 -3.73
C SER A 43 16.66 -5.90 -4.02
N TYR A 44 15.74 -6.38 -3.15
CA TYR A 44 14.99 -7.61 -3.35
C TYR A 44 13.52 -7.31 -3.14
N ARG A 45 12.72 -7.41 -4.22
CA ARG A 45 11.31 -7.02 -4.17
C ARG A 45 10.41 -8.16 -3.72
N GLU A 46 10.68 -9.37 -4.19
CA GLU A 46 9.85 -10.55 -3.91
C GLU A 46 10.66 -11.82 -4.03
N LEU A 47 10.45 -12.75 -3.09
CA LEU A 47 10.96 -14.12 -3.13
C LEU A 47 9.80 -15.09 -2.91
N ARG A 48 9.77 -16.22 -3.64
CA ARG A 48 8.78 -17.29 -3.49
C ARG A 48 9.40 -18.67 -3.73
N LEU A 49 9.10 -19.62 -2.86
CA LEU A 49 9.43 -21.03 -3.07
C LEU A 49 8.57 -21.64 -4.18
N SER A 50 9.17 -22.52 -4.97
CA SER A 50 8.43 -23.39 -5.89
C SER A 50 7.57 -24.40 -5.10
N PRO A 51 6.53 -25.02 -5.70
CA PRO A 51 5.65 -25.94 -5.01
C PRO A 51 6.32 -27.12 -4.29
N SER A 52 7.47 -27.60 -4.77
CA SER A 52 8.25 -28.64 -4.10
C SER A 52 9.24 -28.09 -3.05
N GLY A 53 9.42 -26.76 -2.98
CA GLY A 53 10.46 -26.11 -2.17
C GLY A 53 11.89 -26.27 -2.70
N LYS A 54 12.09 -26.88 -3.90
CA LYS A 54 13.42 -27.09 -4.48
C LYS A 54 14.02 -25.83 -5.08
N TYR A 55 13.18 -24.92 -5.56
CA TYR A 55 13.60 -23.70 -6.23
C TYR A 55 13.06 -22.48 -5.51
N LEU A 56 13.81 -21.39 -5.58
CA LEU A 56 13.42 -20.08 -5.09
C LEU A 56 13.38 -19.12 -6.27
N GLY A 57 12.20 -18.60 -6.60
CA GLY A 57 12.05 -17.46 -7.50
C GLY A 57 12.37 -16.17 -6.75
N ALA A 58 13.04 -15.23 -7.43
CA ALA A 58 13.42 -13.95 -6.86
C ALA A 58 13.36 -12.83 -7.89
N LEU A 59 12.82 -11.66 -7.51
CA LEU A 59 12.95 -10.43 -8.27
C LEU A 59 14.19 -9.68 -7.81
N ILE A 60 15.20 -9.65 -8.67
CA ILE A 60 16.52 -9.09 -8.37
C ILE A 60 16.92 -8.00 -9.37
N PRO A 61 17.67 -6.97 -8.95
CA PRO A 61 18.26 -6.01 -9.88
C PRO A 61 19.41 -6.67 -10.65
N ALA A 62 19.35 -6.61 -11.97
CA ALA A 62 20.41 -7.08 -12.85
C ALA A 62 20.44 -6.28 -14.15
N GLY A 63 21.60 -5.69 -14.49
CA GLY A 63 21.76 -4.86 -15.69
C GLY A 63 20.86 -3.62 -15.71
N GLY A 64 20.67 -2.98 -14.54
CA GLY A 64 19.85 -1.77 -14.38
C GLY A 64 18.35 -1.99 -14.45
N ARG A 65 17.87 -3.25 -14.44
CA ARG A 65 16.46 -3.64 -14.50
C ARG A 65 16.15 -4.75 -13.49
N VAL A 66 14.90 -4.88 -13.07
CA VAL A 66 14.44 -5.99 -12.24
C VAL A 66 14.18 -7.21 -13.12
N ARG A 67 14.83 -8.32 -12.80
CA ARG A 67 14.74 -9.59 -13.50
C ARG A 67 14.12 -10.66 -12.61
N LEU A 68 13.49 -11.65 -13.23
CA LEU A 68 13.07 -12.86 -12.53
C LEU A 68 14.23 -13.88 -12.60
N ALA A 69 14.81 -14.16 -11.45
CA ALA A 69 15.82 -15.20 -11.28
C ALA A 69 15.19 -16.42 -10.59
N VAL A 70 15.74 -17.59 -10.88
CA VAL A 70 15.44 -18.84 -10.19
C VAL A 70 16.74 -19.39 -9.60
N ILE A 71 16.69 -19.70 -8.31
CA ILE A 71 17.81 -20.22 -7.54
C ILE A 71 17.48 -21.66 -7.15
N ASP A 72 18.36 -22.60 -7.48
CA ASP A 72 18.28 -23.95 -6.92
C ASP A 72 18.71 -23.90 -5.45
N VAL A 73 17.84 -24.36 -4.55
CA VAL A 73 18.06 -24.19 -3.11
C VAL A 73 19.23 -25.02 -2.59
N GLU A 74 19.53 -26.17 -3.20
CA GLU A 74 20.62 -27.03 -2.77
C GLU A 74 21.96 -26.62 -3.41
N THR A 75 22.00 -26.50 -4.72
CA THR A 75 23.24 -26.22 -5.45
C THR A 75 23.62 -24.74 -5.41
N LYS A 76 22.67 -23.86 -5.01
CA LYS A 76 22.81 -22.40 -5.04
C LYS A 76 23.06 -21.83 -6.46
N SER A 77 22.85 -22.64 -7.50
CA SER A 77 22.95 -22.16 -8.87
C SER A 77 21.81 -21.19 -9.20
N VAL A 78 22.11 -20.14 -9.96
CA VAL A 78 21.18 -19.06 -10.31
C VAL A 78 20.99 -19.03 -11.82
N ALA A 79 19.74 -19.04 -12.28
CA ALA A 79 19.37 -18.82 -13.67
C ALA A 79 18.46 -17.59 -13.78
N ILE A 80 18.63 -16.78 -14.82
CA ILE A 80 17.67 -15.72 -15.15
C ILE A 80 16.55 -16.34 -15.98
N ALA A 81 15.38 -16.48 -15.38
CA ALA A 81 14.20 -17.03 -16.04
C ALA A 81 13.53 -16.00 -16.95
N ALA A 82 13.44 -14.73 -16.53
CA ALA A 82 12.88 -13.66 -17.38
C ALA A 82 13.68 -12.36 -17.29
N ALA A 83 13.94 -11.79 -18.47
CA ALA A 83 14.57 -10.49 -18.69
C ALA A 83 13.83 -9.78 -19.83
N LEU A 84 12.98 -8.82 -19.50
CA LEU A 84 12.24 -8.04 -20.48
C LEU A 84 13.13 -6.95 -21.09
N GLN A 85 12.93 -6.68 -22.38
CA GLN A 85 13.59 -5.58 -23.05
C GLN A 85 12.81 -4.28 -22.81
N GLY A 86 13.43 -3.33 -22.08
CA GLY A 86 12.82 -2.02 -21.79
C GLY A 86 11.83 -1.99 -20.62
N ASP A 87 11.50 -3.14 -20.01
CA ASP A 87 10.62 -3.24 -18.87
C ASP A 87 11.27 -4.07 -17.74
N ASP A 88 10.73 -3.94 -16.54
CA ASP A 88 11.07 -4.69 -15.33
C ASP A 88 10.03 -5.77 -15.09
N VAL A 89 10.39 -6.84 -14.38
CA VAL A 89 9.42 -7.79 -13.87
C VAL A 89 8.80 -7.21 -12.58
N ASP A 90 7.47 -7.15 -12.53
CA ASP A 90 6.74 -6.53 -11.42
C ASP A 90 6.40 -7.52 -10.31
N TRP A 91 5.77 -8.64 -10.67
CA TRP A 91 5.46 -9.78 -9.79
C TRP A 91 5.54 -11.08 -10.57
N PHE A 92 5.60 -12.21 -9.84
CA PHE A 92 5.56 -13.54 -10.43
C PHE A 92 4.84 -14.54 -9.54
N GLU A 93 4.43 -15.69 -10.13
CA GLU A 93 3.87 -16.82 -9.41
C GLU A 93 4.30 -18.14 -10.07
N TRP A 94 4.50 -19.19 -9.25
CA TRP A 94 4.81 -20.51 -9.72
C TRP A 94 3.54 -21.25 -10.14
N VAL A 95 3.43 -21.62 -11.40
CA VAL A 95 2.39 -22.53 -11.90
C VAL A 95 2.67 -23.94 -11.38
N ASN A 96 3.93 -24.37 -11.53
CA ASN A 96 4.50 -25.61 -10.98
C ASN A 96 6.02 -25.42 -10.80
N ASP A 97 6.79 -26.49 -10.54
CA ASP A 97 8.24 -26.37 -10.33
C ASP A 97 9.05 -25.96 -11.56
N ASP A 98 8.46 -26.00 -12.73
CA ASP A 98 9.13 -25.65 -13.99
C ASP A 98 8.57 -24.38 -14.64
N ARG A 99 7.31 -24.05 -14.43
CA ARG A 99 6.60 -22.98 -15.11
C ARG A 99 6.27 -21.80 -14.19
N LEU A 100 6.55 -20.59 -14.64
CA LEU A 100 6.20 -19.35 -13.93
C LEU A 100 5.32 -18.46 -14.82
N VAL A 101 4.47 -17.68 -14.19
CA VAL A 101 3.76 -16.56 -14.79
C VAL A 101 4.18 -15.26 -14.10
N PHE A 102 4.20 -14.14 -14.84
CA PHE A 102 4.65 -12.86 -14.31
C PHE A 102 4.04 -11.68 -15.07
N SER A 103 4.13 -10.48 -14.51
CA SER A 103 3.74 -9.22 -15.15
C SER A 103 4.93 -8.27 -15.29
N ALA A 104 4.72 -7.18 -16.02
CA ALA A 104 5.73 -6.18 -16.32
C ALA A 104 5.38 -4.81 -15.74
N ILE A 105 6.41 -4.04 -15.45
CA ILE A 105 6.35 -2.61 -15.10
C ILE A 105 7.59 -1.93 -15.68
N ASP A 106 7.54 -0.64 -15.98
CA ASP A 106 8.75 0.12 -16.31
C ASP A 106 9.10 1.07 -15.14
N LEU A 107 10.01 0.63 -14.28
CA LEU A 107 10.47 1.41 -13.12
C LEU A 107 11.37 2.60 -13.50
N GLN A 108 11.80 2.69 -14.75
CA GLN A 108 12.56 3.83 -15.29
C GLN A 108 11.65 4.81 -16.05
N SER A 109 10.34 4.64 -15.94
CA SER A 109 9.33 5.55 -16.46
C SER A 109 8.36 5.95 -15.34
N GLY A 110 8.13 7.22 -15.13
CA GLY A 110 7.11 7.70 -14.21
C GLY A 110 5.69 7.30 -14.58
N LEU A 111 5.50 6.73 -15.77
CA LEU A 111 4.25 6.13 -16.25
C LEU A 111 4.23 4.61 -16.10
N GLY A 112 5.20 4.02 -15.41
CA GLY A 112 5.37 2.57 -15.33
C GLY A 112 4.12 1.83 -14.86
N GLU A 113 3.44 2.32 -13.84
CA GLU A 113 2.18 1.75 -13.33
C GLU A 113 1.03 1.85 -14.34
N GLN A 114 0.95 2.97 -15.08
CA GLN A 114 -0.11 3.19 -16.07
C GLN A 114 0.13 2.44 -17.39
N ARG A 115 1.36 2.02 -17.67
CA ARG A 115 1.77 1.36 -18.91
C ARG A 115 2.16 -0.11 -18.74
N GLY A 116 2.35 -0.55 -17.50
CA GLY A 116 2.75 -1.92 -17.14
C GLY A 116 1.64 -2.95 -17.32
N GLY A 117 1.67 -3.94 -16.45
CA GLY A 117 0.74 -5.06 -16.47
C GLY A 117 1.08 -6.09 -17.54
N GLY A 118 0.05 -6.57 -18.25
CA GLY A 118 0.20 -7.74 -19.09
C GLY A 118 0.38 -9.03 -18.30
N LEU A 119 0.45 -10.14 -19.00
CA LEU A 119 0.68 -11.44 -18.40
C LEU A 119 1.62 -12.22 -19.31
N PHE A 120 2.64 -12.81 -18.73
CA PHE A 120 3.69 -13.55 -19.40
C PHE A 120 3.90 -14.90 -18.73
N ALA A 121 4.46 -15.86 -19.47
CA ALA A 121 4.86 -17.13 -18.89
C ALA A 121 6.26 -17.53 -19.41
N VAL A 122 7.00 -18.27 -18.58
CA VAL A 122 8.36 -18.73 -18.88
C VAL A 122 8.70 -19.97 -18.08
N ASN A 123 9.56 -20.85 -18.59
CA ASN A 123 10.13 -21.92 -17.80
C ASN A 123 11.22 -21.38 -16.87
N ARG A 124 11.49 -22.06 -15.75
CA ARG A 124 12.52 -21.68 -14.77
C ARG A 124 13.94 -21.55 -15.37
N ASP A 125 14.21 -22.23 -16.49
CA ASP A 125 15.49 -22.17 -17.23
C ASP A 125 15.54 -21.04 -18.28
N GLY A 126 14.51 -20.20 -18.34
CA GLY A 126 14.40 -19.09 -19.28
C GLY A 126 13.86 -19.45 -20.66
N LYS A 127 13.58 -20.74 -20.91
CA LYS A 127 13.02 -21.18 -22.20
C LYS A 127 11.50 -21.04 -22.25
N ASP A 128 10.95 -21.26 -23.43
CA ASP A 128 9.51 -21.27 -23.70
C ASP A 128 8.77 -20.02 -23.19
N PHE A 129 9.35 -18.86 -23.41
CA PHE A 129 8.71 -17.57 -23.11
C PHE A 129 7.46 -17.38 -23.96
N ARG A 130 6.36 -16.92 -23.32
CA ARG A 130 5.07 -16.62 -23.95
C ARG A 130 4.50 -15.31 -23.45
N ILE A 131 3.93 -14.54 -24.37
CA ILE A 131 3.05 -13.42 -24.04
C ILE A 131 1.63 -13.97 -23.96
N LEU A 132 1.05 -13.97 -22.76
CA LEU A 132 -0.32 -14.43 -22.50
C LEU A 132 -1.32 -13.29 -22.68
N ALA A 133 -0.94 -12.09 -22.27
CA ALA A 133 -1.69 -10.86 -22.51
C ALA A 133 -0.74 -9.66 -22.66
N PRO A 134 -1.04 -8.69 -23.56
CA PRO A 134 -0.18 -7.54 -23.78
C PRO A 134 -0.20 -6.57 -22.58
N THR A 135 0.88 -5.81 -22.40
CA THR A 135 0.95 -4.67 -21.47
C THR A 135 0.03 -3.53 -21.91
N LEU A 136 -0.30 -2.63 -21.00
CA LEU A 136 -1.05 -1.41 -21.32
C LEU A 136 -0.29 -0.52 -22.31
N LYS A 137 1.05 -0.48 -22.24
CA LYS A 137 1.91 0.20 -23.21
C LYS A 137 1.68 -0.35 -24.64
N ALA A 138 1.73 -1.66 -24.81
CA ALA A 138 1.48 -2.29 -26.11
C ALA A 138 0.05 -2.10 -26.64
N GLN A 139 -0.91 -1.81 -25.74
CA GLN A 139 -2.29 -1.49 -26.13
C GLN A 139 -2.46 -0.01 -26.50
N SER A 140 -1.75 0.92 -25.82
CA SER A 140 -1.86 2.37 -26.05
C SER A 140 -1.39 2.83 -27.42
N ASP A 141 -0.57 2.05 -28.09
CA ASP A 141 -0.08 2.32 -29.44
C ASP A 141 -1.17 2.10 -30.54
N ARG A 142 -2.37 1.66 -30.13
CA ARG A 142 -3.52 1.48 -31.03
C ARG A 142 -4.41 2.71 -31.03
N GLN A 143 -5.05 3.03 -32.16
CA GLN A 143 -5.82 4.26 -32.39
C GLN A 143 -7.04 4.47 -31.44
N GLN A 144 -7.55 3.44 -30.80
CA GLN A 144 -8.60 3.54 -29.76
C GLN A 144 -8.14 2.81 -28.52
N PHE A 145 -7.75 3.57 -27.49
CA PHE A 145 -7.37 3.01 -26.21
C PHE A 145 -8.62 2.68 -25.39
N VAL A 146 -8.84 1.40 -25.14
CA VAL A 146 -9.78 0.89 -24.16
C VAL A 146 -8.99 0.13 -23.12
N TYR A 147 -9.11 0.51 -21.85
CA TYR A 147 -8.39 -0.16 -20.77
C TYR A 147 -8.79 -1.64 -20.70
N ARG A 148 -7.88 -2.51 -21.14
CA ARG A 148 -8.03 -3.97 -21.11
C ARG A 148 -7.00 -4.56 -20.17
N TYR A 149 -7.44 -5.47 -19.32
CA TYR A 149 -6.54 -6.21 -18.45
C TYR A 149 -6.84 -7.70 -18.49
N THR A 150 -5.80 -8.49 -18.24
CA THR A 150 -5.88 -9.92 -17.96
C THR A 150 -5.01 -10.18 -16.75
N ARG A 151 -5.59 -10.74 -15.68
CA ARG A 151 -4.90 -10.99 -14.41
C ARG A 151 -5.07 -12.43 -14.00
N LEU A 152 -4.08 -12.98 -13.31
CA LEU A 152 -4.17 -14.29 -12.68
C LEU A 152 -5.33 -14.28 -11.65
N LEU A 153 -6.26 -15.22 -11.78
CA LEU A 153 -7.33 -15.47 -10.82
C LEU A 153 -6.93 -16.57 -9.84
N SER A 154 -6.51 -17.72 -10.36
CA SER A 154 -6.05 -18.84 -9.54
C SER A 154 -5.27 -19.86 -10.36
N LEU A 155 -4.65 -20.80 -9.66
CA LEU A 155 -3.91 -21.92 -10.22
C LEU A 155 -4.69 -23.22 -9.94
N PRO A 156 -5.20 -23.91 -10.97
CA PRO A 156 -6.08 -25.09 -10.81
C PRO A 156 -5.47 -26.27 -10.06
N ARG A 157 -4.16 -26.42 -10.04
CA ARG A 157 -3.46 -27.52 -9.34
C ARG A 157 -3.90 -28.93 -9.80
N ASP A 158 -4.24 -29.09 -11.06
CA ASP A 158 -4.68 -30.34 -11.67
C ASP A 158 -3.57 -31.06 -12.46
N GLY A 159 -2.32 -30.63 -12.27
CA GLY A 159 -1.15 -31.21 -12.93
C GLY A 159 -0.88 -30.66 -14.34
N THR A 160 -1.70 -29.73 -14.82
CA THR A 160 -1.48 -29.04 -16.10
C THR A 160 -0.68 -27.75 -15.91
N ASP A 161 -0.23 -27.15 -17.03
CA ASP A 161 0.35 -25.82 -17.06
C ASP A 161 -0.70 -24.71 -17.23
N ASP A 162 -1.98 -25.04 -17.08
CA ASP A 162 -3.07 -24.08 -17.22
C ASP A 162 -3.22 -23.21 -15.99
N ILE A 163 -3.70 -21.99 -16.22
CA ILE A 163 -4.06 -21.03 -15.19
C ILE A 163 -5.50 -20.55 -15.41
N LEU A 164 -6.14 -20.07 -14.36
CA LEU A 164 -7.35 -19.28 -14.50
C LEU A 164 -7.01 -17.80 -14.50
N VAL A 165 -7.55 -17.09 -15.46
CA VAL A 165 -7.39 -15.64 -15.56
C VAL A 165 -8.75 -14.96 -15.59
N VAL A 166 -8.80 -13.75 -15.03
CA VAL A 166 -9.90 -12.83 -15.17
C VAL A 166 -9.51 -11.76 -16.20
N SER A 167 -10.37 -11.53 -17.19
CA SER A 167 -10.12 -10.55 -18.25
C SER A 167 -11.40 -9.76 -18.56
N ASN A 168 -11.25 -8.43 -18.71
CA ASN A 168 -12.31 -7.55 -19.15
C ASN A 168 -12.38 -7.38 -20.68
N ASP A 169 -11.83 -8.33 -21.43
CA ASP A 169 -11.96 -8.42 -22.88
C ASP A 169 -13.00 -9.52 -23.22
N PRO A 170 -14.05 -9.26 -24.01
CA PRO A 170 -14.30 -8.04 -24.78
C PRO A 170 -15.11 -6.94 -24.06
N ASP A 171 -15.75 -7.20 -22.91
CA ASP A 171 -16.52 -6.18 -22.17
C ASP A 171 -15.63 -5.49 -21.12
N ALA A 172 -15.35 -4.21 -21.34
CA ALA A 172 -14.48 -3.42 -20.45
C ALA A 172 -15.01 -3.25 -19.01
N ARG A 173 -16.32 -3.48 -18.79
CA ARG A 173 -16.98 -3.25 -17.50
C ARG A 173 -17.02 -4.49 -16.63
N TYR A 174 -17.30 -5.65 -17.23
CA TYR A 174 -17.60 -6.89 -16.52
C TYR A 174 -16.66 -8.01 -16.96
N PRO A 175 -15.67 -8.34 -16.16
CA PRO A 175 -14.67 -9.33 -16.54
C PRO A 175 -15.24 -10.74 -16.60
N ASN A 176 -14.70 -11.51 -17.54
CA ASN A 176 -14.97 -12.94 -17.67
C ASN A 176 -13.80 -13.77 -17.14
N VAL A 177 -14.07 -15.03 -16.81
CA VAL A 177 -13.04 -16.00 -16.43
C VAL A 177 -12.71 -16.88 -17.62
N TYR A 178 -11.41 -17.06 -17.84
CA TYR A 178 -10.87 -17.98 -18.84
C TYR A 178 -9.90 -18.96 -18.20
N ARG A 179 -9.95 -20.20 -18.64
CA ARG A 179 -8.84 -21.15 -18.47
C ARG A 179 -7.85 -20.92 -19.61
N MET A 180 -6.60 -20.72 -19.29
CA MET A 180 -5.55 -20.33 -20.23
C MET A 180 -4.36 -21.28 -20.12
N ASP A 181 -4.00 -21.89 -21.25
CA ASP A 181 -2.79 -22.69 -21.39
C ASP A 181 -1.58 -21.76 -21.48
N THR A 182 -0.65 -21.87 -20.55
CA THR A 182 0.52 -20.96 -20.48
C THR A 182 1.57 -21.23 -21.55
N ARG A 183 1.52 -22.35 -22.30
CA ARG A 183 2.46 -22.66 -23.38
C ARG A 183 1.98 -22.14 -24.73
N SER A 184 0.68 -22.25 -25.01
CA SER A 184 0.10 -21.83 -26.29
C SER A 184 -0.63 -20.49 -26.24
N ALA A 185 -0.89 -19.97 -25.05
CA ALA A 185 -1.75 -18.80 -24.78
C ALA A 185 -3.22 -19.01 -25.24
N ARG A 186 -3.65 -20.22 -25.56
CA ARG A 186 -5.06 -20.52 -25.86
C ARG A 186 -5.89 -20.33 -24.60
N ARG A 187 -7.04 -19.68 -24.78
CA ARG A 187 -7.98 -19.43 -23.67
C ARG A 187 -9.36 -20.04 -23.97
N MET A 188 -9.97 -20.63 -22.95
CA MET A 188 -11.32 -21.18 -23.00
C MET A 188 -12.17 -20.45 -21.98
N LEU A 189 -13.32 -19.91 -22.43
CA LEU A 189 -14.26 -19.18 -21.57
C LEU A 189 -14.90 -20.14 -20.54
N LYS A 190 -14.82 -19.76 -19.25
CA LYS A 190 -15.37 -20.53 -18.12
C LYS A 190 -16.63 -19.88 -17.52
N SER A 191 -16.93 -18.65 -17.88
CA SER A 191 -18.03 -17.84 -17.34
C SER A 191 -19.12 -17.56 -18.40
N SER A 192 -19.31 -18.48 -19.36
CA SER A 192 -20.31 -18.29 -20.44
C SER A 192 -21.76 -18.19 -19.92
N ASP A 193 -22.03 -18.82 -18.78
CA ASP A 193 -23.32 -18.91 -18.09
C ASP A 193 -23.42 -17.96 -16.88
N LYS A 194 -22.66 -16.85 -16.88
CA LYS A 194 -22.62 -15.90 -15.76
C LYS A 194 -24.01 -15.43 -15.34
N PRO A 195 -24.28 -15.30 -14.02
CA PRO A 195 -25.63 -15.01 -13.51
C PRO A 195 -26.03 -13.53 -13.59
N GLY A 196 -25.12 -12.64 -13.99
CA GLY A 196 -25.36 -11.20 -14.07
C GLY A 196 -24.11 -10.44 -14.49
N ASP A 197 -24.06 -9.16 -14.15
CA ASP A 197 -22.96 -8.23 -14.40
C ASP A 197 -21.86 -8.37 -13.32
N ILE A 198 -21.11 -9.45 -13.40
CA ILE A 198 -20.18 -9.89 -12.37
C ILE A 198 -18.92 -9.02 -12.35
N VAL A 199 -18.55 -8.55 -11.17
CA VAL A 199 -17.33 -7.76 -10.92
C VAL A 199 -16.22 -8.56 -10.24
N SER A 200 -16.56 -9.66 -9.56
CA SER A 200 -15.58 -10.51 -8.88
C SER A 200 -15.96 -12.00 -8.99
N TRP A 201 -14.96 -12.82 -9.20
CA TRP A 201 -15.08 -14.26 -9.38
C TRP A 201 -14.23 -15.01 -8.39
N LEU A 202 -14.70 -16.20 -7.98
CA LEU A 202 -13.94 -17.13 -7.15
C LEU A 202 -14.01 -18.52 -7.73
N ALA A 203 -12.86 -19.16 -7.92
CA ALA A 203 -12.73 -20.55 -8.32
C ALA A 203 -12.29 -21.40 -7.13
N ASP A 204 -12.68 -22.66 -7.15
CA ASP A 204 -12.15 -23.63 -6.21
C ASP A 204 -10.74 -24.09 -6.61
N ARG A 205 -10.15 -24.96 -5.82
CA ARG A 205 -8.77 -25.42 -6.01
C ARG A 205 -8.58 -26.34 -7.23
N LYS A 206 -9.65 -26.87 -7.78
CA LYS A 206 -9.65 -27.67 -9.02
C LYS A 206 -9.86 -26.79 -10.26
N GLY A 207 -10.05 -25.48 -10.06
CA GLY A 207 -10.26 -24.53 -11.13
C GLY A 207 -11.72 -24.41 -11.59
N ALA A 208 -12.68 -24.96 -10.85
CA ALA A 208 -14.10 -24.73 -11.10
C ALA A 208 -14.52 -23.35 -10.57
N VAL A 209 -15.14 -22.53 -11.42
CA VAL A 209 -15.67 -21.21 -11.05
C VAL A 209 -16.99 -21.39 -10.33
N ARG A 210 -17.02 -21.16 -9.00
CA ARG A 210 -18.14 -21.55 -8.16
C ARG A 210 -18.77 -20.43 -7.34
N ALA A 211 -18.12 -19.25 -7.23
CA ALA A 211 -18.75 -18.09 -6.63
C ALA A 211 -18.52 -16.83 -7.47
N ALA A 212 -19.48 -15.92 -7.41
CA ALA A 212 -19.47 -14.68 -8.17
C ALA A 212 -20.13 -13.56 -7.37
N VAL A 213 -19.64 -12.33 -7.55
CA VAL A 213 -20.19 -11.13 -6.92
C VAL A 213 -20.57 -10.14 -8.01
N GLU A 214 -21.80 -9.68 -7.98
CA GLU A 214 -22.32 -8.60 -8.79
C GLU A 214 -22.46 -7.33 -7.95
N ILE A 215 -22.16 -6.18 -8.53
CA ILE A 215 -22.48 -4.87 -7.94
C ILE A 215 -23.30 -4.11 -8.97
N ASP A 216 -24.62 -4.15 -8.80
CA ASP A 216 -25.55 -3.45 -9.69
C ASP A 216 -25.65 -1.98 -9.29
N LYS A 217 -25.41 -1.09 -10.29
CA LYS A 217 -25.42 0.38 -10.14
C LYS A 217 -24.61 0.90 -8.97
N GLY A 218 -23.52 0.18 -8.64
CA GLY A 218 -22.57 0.57 -7.57
C GLY A 218 -23.11 0.45 -6.14
N THR A 219 -24.34 0.01 -5.93
CA THR A 219 -25.01 0.04 -4.62
C THR A 219 -25.61 -1.30 -4.18
N THR A 220 -26.13 -2.10 -5.12
CA THR A 220 -26.73 -3.39 -4.81
C THR A 220 -25.74 -4.50 -5.05
N LEU A 221 -25.39 -5.18 -3.98
CA LEU A 221 -24.45 -6.30 -3.99
C LEU A 221 -25.25 -7.61 -4.01
N ARG A 222 -24.92 -8.50 -4.94
CA ARG A 222 -25.46 -9.86 -5.01
C ARG A 222 -24.35 -10.87 -4.99
N VAL A 223 -24.51 -11.92 -4.19
CA VAL A 223 -23.57 -13.04 -4.09
C VAL A 223 -24.23 -14.27 -4.70
N TYR A 224 -23.53 -14.87 -5.67
CA TYR A 224 -23.95 -16.11 -6.32
C TYR A 224 -22.97 -17.24 -6.02
N TRP A 225 -23.52 -18.45 -5.98
CA TRP A 225 -22.75 -19.69 -5.75
C TRP A 225 -23.35 -20.85 -6.55
N ARG A 226 -22.53 -21.86 -6.82
CA ARG A 226 -22.94 -23.17 -7.36
C ARG A 226 -22.06 -24.28 -6.78
N SER A 227 -22.62 -25.51 -6.70
CA SER A 227 -21.90 -26.68 -6.16
C SER A 227 -20.74 -27.13 -7.05
N ASP A 228 -20.90 -27.02 -8.36
CA ASP A 228 -19.93 -27.35 -9.41
C ASP A 228 -20.22 -26.56 -10.69
N GLU A 229 -19.38 -26.72 -11.73
CA GLU A 229 -19.55 -25.98 -12.99
C GLU A 229 -20.77 -26.39 -13.82
N ALA A 230 -21.31 -27.61 -13.61
CA ALA A 230 -22.50 -28.07 -14.31
C ALA A 230 -23.80 -27.60 -13.63
N SER A 231 -23.71 -27.18 -12.39
CA SER A 231 -24.84 -26.76 -11.58
C SER A 231 -25.27 -25.32 -11.93
N LYS A 232 -26.57 -25.03 -11.77
CA LYS A 232 -27.11 -23.69 -11.94
C LYS A 232 -26.62 -22.74 -10.81
N TRP A 233 -26.46 -21.48 -11.15
CA TRP A 233 -26.18 -20.43 -10.18
C TRP A 233 -27.35 -20.22 -9.22
N VAL A 234 -27.03 -20.14 -7.94
CA VAL A 234 -27.97 -19.83 -6.85
C VAL A 234 -27.57 -18.50 -6.22
N ARG A 235 -28.49 -17.55 -6.10
CA ARG A 235 -28.27 -16.30 -5.39
C ARG A 235 -28.34 -16.58 -3.88
N LEU A 236 -27.22 -16.38 -3.18
CA LEU A 236 -27.10 -16.57 -1.73
C LEU A 236 -27.49 -15.34 -0.94
N ALA A 237 -27.18 -14.14 -1.48
CA ALA A 237 -27.51 -12.86 -0.83
C ALA A 237 -27.81 -11.76 -1.84
N GLU A 238 -28.61 -10.81 -1.39
CA GLU A 238 -28.77 -9.47 -1.98
C GLU A 238 -28.82 -8.46 -0.85
N SER A 239 -27.98 -7.43 -0.92
CA SER A 239 -27.88 -6.39 0.10
C SER A 239 -27.49 -5.05 -0.54
N ASN A 240 -27.83 -3.94 0.11
CA ASN A 240 -27.21 -2.67 -0.25
C ASN A 240 -25.79 -2.63 0.35
N HIS A 241 -24.85 -1.94 -0.31
CA HIS A 241 -23.48 -1.82 0.19
C HIS A 241 -23.38 -1.12 1.57
N ARG A 242 -24.45 -0.45 2.00
CA ARG A 242 -24.60 0.14 3.34
C ARG A 242 -24.97 -0.90 4.39
N ASP A 243 -25.50 -2.04 4.00
CA ASP A 243 -25.95 -3.08 4.92
C ASP A 243 -24.82 -3.98 5.38
N ALA A 244 -25.05 -4.69 6.47
CA ALA A 244 -24.21 -5.80 6.83
C ALA A 244 -24.40 -6.94 5.81
N THR A 245 -23.31 -7.58 5.40
CA THR A 245 -23.35 -8.59 4.35
C THR A 245 -22.22 -9.63 4.52
N PHE A 246 -22.11 -10.53 3.56
CA PHE A 246 -20.96 -11.41 3.44
C PHE A 246 -20.41 -11.43 2.01
N LEU A 247 -19.13 -11.75 1.89
CA LEU A 247 -18.42 -11.90 0.62
C LEU A 247 -17.66 -13.22 0.59
N PRO A 248 -17.70 -13.98 -0.54
CA PRO A 248 -16.86 -15.15 -0.73
C PRO A 248 -15.38 -14.76 -0.74
N VAL A 249 -14.53 -15.52 -0.04
CA VAL A 249 -13.08 -15.27 0.01
C VAL A 249 -12.24 -16.47 -0.44
N ALA A 250 -12.71 -17.70 -0.21
CA ALA A 250 -12.00 -18.92 -0.64
C ALA A 250 -12.93 -20.13 -0.69
N PHE A 251 -12.43 -21.20 -1.32
CA PHE A 251 -12.89 -22.56 -1.10
C PHE A 251 -11.80 -23.33 -0.35
N ASP A 252 -12.19 -24.04 0.73
CA ASP A 252 -11.30 -24.95 1.43
C ASP A 252 -11.05 -26.23 0.59
N GLY A 253 -10.12 -27.08 0.99
CA GLY A 253 -9.77 -28.29 0.27
C GLY A 253 -10.89 -29.32 0.17
N ASP A 254 -11.83 -29.31 1.11
CA ASP A 254 -13.06 -30.11 1.10
C ASP A 254 -14.17 -29.53 0.21
N GLY A 255 -13.92 -28.37 -0.41
CA GLY A 255 -14.87 -27.65 -1.26
C GLY A 255 -15.85 -26.75 -0.51
N SER A 256 -15.71 -26.60 0.80
CA SER A 256 -16.52 -25.69 1.62
C SER A 256 -16.25 -24.23 1.25
N LEU A 257 -17.31 -23.43 1.19
CA LEU A 257 -17.20 -21.99 0.93
C LEU A 257 -16.80 -21.25 2.22
N ILE A 258 -15.71 -20.50 2.14
CA ILE A 258 -15.29 -19.56 3.20
C ILE A 258 -15.68 -18.16 2.79
N VAL A 259 -16.28 -17.44 3.74
CA VAL A 259 -16.75 -16.07 3.53
C VAL A 259 -16.20 -15.16 4.61
N LYS A 260 -16.07 -13.86 4.29
CA LYS A 260 -16.00 -12.82 5.31
C LYS A 260 -17.37 -12.19 5.49
N SER A 261 -17.73 -11.85 6.72
CA SER A 261 -19.03 -11.25 7.04
C SER A 261 -18.94 -10.25 8.19
N ASN A 262 -19.76 -9.21 8.12
CA ASN A 262 -20.00 -8.26 9.21
C ASN A 262 -21.47 -8.27 9.69
N ILE A 263 -22.22 -9.34 9.40
CA ILE A 263 -23.60 -9.49 9.88
C ILE A 263 -23.57 -9.61 11.40
N GLY A 264 -24.32 -8.75 12.10
CA GLY A 264 -24.39 -8.71 13.56
C GLY A 264 -23.17 -8.12 14.27
N ARG A 265 -22.22 -7.53 13.54
CA ARG A 265 -20.97 -6.96 14.10
C ARG A 265 -20.47 -5.75 13.30
N ASP A 266 -19.54 -5.02 13.85
CA ASP A 266 -18.91 -3.87 13.19
C ASP A 266 -17.78 -4.31 12.24
N THR A 267 -16.88 -5.19 12.71
CA THR A 267 -15.72 -5.66 11.94
C THR A 267 -16.05 -6.90 11.10
N TRP A 268 -15.36 -7.07 9.97
CA TRP A 268 -15.41 -8.30 9.18
C TRP A 268 -14.74 -9.45 9.92
N ALA A 269 -15.42 -10.60 9.98
CA ALA A 269 -14.90 -11.86 10.51
C ALA A 269 -15.01 -12.97 9.46
N ILE A 270 -14.28 -14.06 9.64
CA ILE A 270 -14.20 -15.17 8.70
C ILE A 270 -15.06 -16.33 9.18
N TYR A 271 -15.87 -16.86 8.27
CA TYR A 271 -16.83 -17.95 8.53
C TYR A 271 -16.71 -19.04 7.49
N ARG A 272 -17.00 -20.27 7.88
CA ARG A 272 -17.44 -21.32 6.97
C ARG A 272 -18.93 -21.08 6.68
N TYR A 273 -19.30 -21.02 5.41
CA TYR A 273 -20.69 -20.79 5.02
C TYR A 273 -21.43 -22.10 4.82
N ASP A 274 -22.58 -22.27 5.44
CA ASP A 274 -23.49 -23.39 5.24
C ASP A 274 -24.35 -23.13 4.00
N THR A 275 -23.98 -23.77 2.88
CA THR A 275 -24.65 -23.56 1.58
C THR A 275 -26.04 -24.20 1.53
N ASP A 276 -26.29 -25.24 2.33
CA ASP A 276 -27.58 -25.93 2.38
C ASP A 276 -28.61 -25.10 3.16
N LYS A 277 -28.20 -24.59 4.31
CA LYS A 277 -29.03 -23.69 5.13
C LYS A 277 -29.03 -22.24 4.63
N ARG A 278 -28.14 -21.89 3.70
CA ARG A 278 -27.89 -20.53 3.21
C ARG A 278 -27.65 -19.53 4.35
N ALA A 279 -26.77 -19.90 5.26
CA ALA A 279 -26.50 -19.13 6.47
C ALA A 279 -24.99 -19.13 6.82
N LEU A 280 -24.58 -18.18 7.63
CA LEU A 280 -23.26 -18.22 8.26
C LEU A 280 -23.19 -19.45 9.17
N GLY A 281 -22.21 -20.29 8.97
CA GLY A 281 -21.90 -21.45 9.80
C GLY A 281 -20.89 -21.11 10.89
N THR A 282 -19.87 -21.97 11.05
CA THR A 282 -18.83 -21.79 12.08
C THR A 282 -17.99 -20.54 11.84
N GLU A 283 -17.89 -19.69 12.85
CA GLU A 283 -16.90 -18.61 12.89
C GLU A 283 -15.50 -19.21 13.02
N LEU A 284 -14.62 -18.90 12.08
CA LEU A 284 -13.23 -19.36 12.07
C LEU A 284 -12.31 -18.37 12.79
N ALA A 285 -12.52 -17.09 12.57
CA ALA A 285 -11.73 -16.03 13.21
C ALA A 285 -12.49 -14.70 13.22
N ALA A 286 -12.28 -13.94 14.27
CA ALA A 286 -12.78 -12.58 14.45
C ALA A 286 -11.75 -11.72 15.19
N HIS A 287 -11.73 -10.41 14.90
CA HIS A 287 -10.92 -9.45 15.63
C HIS A 287 -11.84 -8.35 16.19
N PRO A 288 -11.63 -7.88 17.44
CA PRO A 288 -12.56 -6.94 18.07
C PRO A 288 -12.55 -5.55 17.44
N SER A 289 -11.44 -5.12 16.86
CA SER A 289 -11.24 -3.75 16.37
C SER A 289 -10.66 -3.65 14.98
N ALA A 290 -10.50 -4.76 14.26
CA ALA A 290 -9.97 -4.75 12.88
C ALA A 290 -10.76 -5.70 11.98
N ASP A 291 -10.82 -5.36 10.71
CA ASP A 291 -11.44 -6.19 9.68
C ASP A 291 -10.52 -7.36 9.29
N LEU A 292 -11.08 -8.55 9.18
CA LEU A 292 -10.39 -9.71 8.62
C LEU A 292 -10.74 -9.84 7.14
N ASP A 293 -9.77 -9.54 6.26
CA ASP A 293 -9.99 -9.49 4.80
C ASP A 293 -9.84 -10.82 4.08
N GLY A 294 -9.67 -11.94 4.82
CA GLY A 294 -9.56 -13.27 4.23
C GLY A 294 -8.20 -13.58 3.61
N ASN A 295 -7.12 -13.04 4.17
CA ASN A 295 -5.75 -13.39 3.79
C ASN A 295 -5.39 -14.77 4.36
N LEU A 296 -6.02 -15.81 3.76
CA LEU A 296 -5.99 -17.18 4.23
C LEU A 296 -4.67 -17.87 3.86
N VAL A 297 -4.18 -18.71 4.77
CA VAL A 297 -3.02 -19.57 4.55
C VAL A 297 -3.50 -20.97 4.24
N PHE A 298 -3.16 -21.47 3.07
CA PHE A 298 -3.50 -22.81 2.63
C PHE A 298 -2.26 -23.71 2.62
N ASP A 299 -2.36 -24.84 3.30
CA ASP A 299 -1.32 -25.88 3.28
C ASP A 299 -1.62 -26.91 2.19
N ARG A 300 -0.73 -27.00 1.19
CA ARG A 300 -0.90 -27.92 0.06
C ARG A 300 -0.80 -29.38 0.47
N SER A 301 0.07 -29.70 1.42
CA SER A 301 0.27 -31.08 1.87
C SER A 301 -0.92 -31.61 2.65
N LYS A 302 -1.60 -30.72 3.40
CA LYS A 302 -2.80 -31.03 4.18
C LYS A 302 -4.09 -30.81 3.37
N ASN A 303 -3.99 -30.19 2.18
CA ASN A 303 -5.12 -29.80 1.33
C ASN A 303 -6.21 -29.05 2.11
N ARG A 304 -5.83 -28.10 2.95
CA ARG A 304 -6.79 -27.30 3.73
C ARG A 304 -6.26 -25.91 4.12
N ILE A 305 -7.17 -25.02 4.47
CA ILE A 305 -6.85 -23.75 5.09
C ILE A 305 -6.39 -24.03 6.53
N VAL A 306 -5.19 -23.55 6.87
CA VAL A 306 -4.53 -23.79 8.16
C VAL A 306 -4.48 -22.56 9.04
N GLY A 307 -4.86 -21.39 8.50
CA GLY A 307 -4.87 -20.14 9.24
C GLY A 307 -5.19 -18.96 8.35
N LEU A 308 -5.08 -17.78 8.91
CA LEU A 308 -5.15 -16.51 8.20
C LEU A 308 -4.18 -15.49 8.81
N ARG A 309 -3.79 -14.52 7.99
CA ARG A 309 -3.05 -13.33 8.44
C ARG A 309 -3.97 -12.13 8.42
N TYR A 310 -3.79 -11.23 9.36
CA TYR A 310 -4.61 -10.02 9.47
C TYR A 310 -3.74 -8.80 9.73
N GLN A 311 -4.31 -7.64 9.44
CA GLN A 311 -3.76 -6.33 9.75
C GLN A 311 -4.67 -5.67 10.78
N ALA A 312 -4.12 -5.41 11.96
CA ALA A 312 -4.71 -4.61 13.01
C ALA A 312 -3.72 -3.50 13.39
N ASP A 313 -3.74 -3.00 14.62
CA ASP A 313 -2.71 -2.09 15.15
C ASP A 313 -1.30 -2.61 14.87
N ARG A 314 -1.12 -3.91 15.03
CA ARG A 314 0.01 -4.70 14.53
C ARG A 314 -0.49 -5.89 13.74
N PRO A 315 0.22 -6.34 12.70
CA PRO A 315 -0.16 -7.55 11.98
C PRO A 315 -0.09 -8.78 12.87
N GLY A 316 -0.92 -9.78 12.56
CA GLY A 316 -0.95 -11.03 13.29
C GLY A 316 -1.45 -12.19 12.44
N SER A 317 -1.53 -13.36 13.06
CA SER A 317 -2.04 -14.58 12.43
C SER A 317 -2.95 -15.35 13.38
N PHE A 318 -4.03 -15.90 12.84
CA PHE A 318 -4.83 -16.94 13.49
C PHE A 318 -4.45 -18.29 12.87
N TRP A 319 -4.08 -19.26 13.68
CA TRP A 319 -3.73 -20.61 13.23
C TRP A 319 -4.83 -21.59 13.64
N PHE A 320 -5.31 -22.37 12.68
CA PHE A 320 -6.31 -23.44 12.84
C PHE A 320 -5.67 -24.82 12.89
N ASP A 321 -4.33 -24.86 12.81
CA ASP A 321 -3.52 -26.08 12.75
C ASP A 321 -2.35 -25.94 13.73
N ASP A 322 -2.19 -26.94 14.62
CA ASP A 322 -1.21 -26.91 15.70
C ASP A 322 0.24 -26.93 15.19
N ASP A 323 0.52 -27.66 14.09
CA ASP A 323 1.87 -27.67 13.51
C ASP A 323 2.27 -26.29 13.00
N TRP A 324 1.33 -25.56 12.36
CA TRP A 324 1.56 -24.20 11.89
C TRP A 324 1.69 -23.21 13.05
N ALA A 325 0.89 -23.38 14.09
CA ALA A 325 1.00 -22.56 15.30
C ALA A 325 2.35 -22.76 15.99
N GLN A 326 2.81 -24.01 16.10
CA GLN A 326 4.12 -24.35 16.68
C GLN A 326 5.26 -23.84 15.80
N LEU A 327 5.16 -23.97 14.47
CA LEU A 327 6.15 -23.43 13.54
C LEU A 327 6.28 -21.90 13.67
N GLN A 328 5.15 -21.18 13.71
CA GLN A 328 5.13 -19.72 13.93
C GLN A 328 5.83 -19.37 15.25
N LYS A 329 5.48 -20.04 16.33
CA LYS A 329 6.08 -19.82 17.66
C LYS A 329 7.60 -20.02 17.64
N SER A 330 8.07 -21.05 16.94
CA SER A 330 9.51 -21.36 16.83
C SER A 330 10.26 -20.28 16.04
N VAL A 331 9.66 -19.80 14.94
CA VAL A 331 10.23 -18.71 14.12
C VAL A 331 10.24 -17.39 14.90
N ASP A 332 9.16 -17.08 15.63
CA ASP A 332 9.06 -15.86 16.44
C ASP A 332 10.08 -15.85 17.58
N ALA A 333 10.36 -17.01 18.15
CA ALA A 333 11.41 -17.16 19.17
C ALA A 333 12.83 -16.96 18.59
N ALA A 334 13.06 -17.36 17.34
CA ALA A 334 14.33 -17.18 16.64
C ALA A 334 14.54 -15.75 16.12
N LEU A 335 13.46 -15.02 15.81
CA LEU A 335 13.46 -13.65 15.27
C LEU A 335 12.54 -12.76 16.12
N PRO A 336 12.89 -12.47 17.38
CA PRO A 336 12.03 -11.78 18.33
C PRO A 336 11.81 -10.30 17.96
N GLY A 337 10.66 -9.75 18.37
CA GLY A 337 10.32 -8.34 18.16
C GLY A 337 9.98 -7.96 16.73
N ARG A 338 9.77 -8.93 15.87
CA ARG A 338 9.50 -8.77 14.43
C ARG A 338 8.20 -9.43 14.03
N MET A 339 7.62 -9.01 12.93
CA MET A 339 6.58 -9.78 12.25
C MET A 339 7.26 -10.78 11.32
N ASN A 340 6.95 -12.06 11.52
CA ASN A 340 7.52 -13.16 10.75
C ASN A 340 6.42 -13.83 9.92
N VAL A 341 6.47 -13.64 8.61
CA VAL A 341 5.51 -14.20 7.65
C VAL A 341 6.12 -15.47 7.05
N ILE A 342 5.48 -16.61 7.28
CA ILE A 342 5.97 -17.93 6.86
C ILE A 342 5.20 -18.41 5.63
N ALA A 343 5.90 -18.74 4.55
CA ALA A 343 5.37 -19.43 3.37
C ALA A 343 6.05 -20.79 3.26
N ARG A 344 5.32 -21.88 3.58
CA ARG A 344 5.85 -23.25 3.62
C ARG A 344 5.48 -24.03 2.37
N GLU A 345 6.48 -24.71 1.80
CA GLU A 345 6.33 -25.65 0.69
C GLU A 345 7.14 -26.94 1.02
N GLY A 346 6.41 -28.00 1.37
CA GLY A 346 7.02 -29.25 1.83
C GLY A 346 7.81 -29.07 3.13
N ALA A 347 9.07 -29.53 3.13
CA ALA A 347 9.99 -29.39 4.26
C ALA A 347 10.62 -27.99 4.40
N ARG A 348 10.44 -27.11 3.43
CA ARG A 348 11.06 -25.79 3.41
C ARG A 348 10.05 -24.68 3.64
N ALA A 349 10.49 -23.62 4.30
CA ALA A 349 9.69 -22.41 4.45
C ALA A 349 10.54 -21.17 4.17
N LEU A 350 9.96 -20.25 3.41
CA LEU A 350 10.48 -18.90 3.29
C LEU A 350 9.89 -18.06 4.42
N VAL A 351 10.76 -17.42 5.21
CA VAL A 351 10.35 -16.49 6.26
C VAL A 351 10.68 -15.08 5.80
N THR A 352 9.67 -14.23 5.73
CA THR A 352 9.84 -12.78 5.55
C THR A 352 9.68 -12.12 6.91
N SER A 353 10.75 -11.54 7.44
CA SER A 353 10.81 -10.95 8.77
C SER A 353 11.02 -9.45 8.68
N TYR A 354 10.15 -8.64 9.30
CA TYR A 354 10.24 -7.17 9.26
C TYR A 354 9.77 -6.54 10.58
N SER A 355 10.08 -5.26 10.79
CA SER A 355 9.58 -4.48 11.93
C SER A 355 9.26 -3.05 11.51
N ASP A 356 8.89 -2.20 12.46
CA ASP A 356 8.71 -0.76 12.25
C ASP A 356 10.03 -0.02 11.94
N THR A 357 11.18 -0.61 12.32
CA THR A 357 12.52 -0.06 12.05
C THR A 357 13.27 -0.79 10.93
N ASP A 358 12.78 -1.95 10.49
CA ASP A 358 13.44 -2.79 9.47
C ASP A 358 12.49 -3.07 8.29
N PRO A 359 12.84 -2.64 7.06
CA PRO A 359 12.06 -2.93 5.84
C PRO A 359 11.81 -4.41 5.58
N GLY A 360 12.66 -5.27 6.13
CA GLY A 360 12.52 -6.71 6.10
C GLY A 360 13.72 -7.45 5.53
N SER A 361 13.78 -8.71 5.91
CA SER A 361 14.78 -9.68 5.49
C SER A 361 14.12 -11.01 5.18
N TYR A 362 14.75 -11.78 4.31
CA TYR A 362 14.30 -13.10 3.91
C TYR A 362 15.19 -14.17 4.51
N TYR A 363 14.58 -15.23 5.01
CA TYR A 363 15.27 -16.42 5.54
C TYR A 363 14.68 -17.68 4.93
N LEU A 364 15.51 -18.66 4.68
CA LEU A 364 15.10 -20.01 4.31
C LEU A 364 15.18 -20.91 5.53
N LEU A 365 14.06 -21.49 5.92
CA LEU A 365 13.97 -22.50 6.96
C LEU A 365 13.90 -23.88 6.32
N ASP A 366 14.79 -24.77 6.68
CA ASP A 366 14.73 -26.22 6.43
C ASP A 366 14.20 -26.86 7.72
N ALA A 367 12.93 -27.26 7.71
CA ALA A 367 12.25 -27.78 8.90
C ALA A 367 12.83 -29.14 9.34
N ASP A 368 13.26 -29.98 8.41
CA ASP A 368 13.82 -31.30 8.70
C ASP A 368 15.18 -31.19 9.40
N LYS A 369 15.95 -30.14 9.08
CA LYS A 369 17.27 -29.88 9.67
C LYS A 369 17.23 -28.87 10.81
N SER A 370 16.05 -28.32 11.13
CA SER A 370 15.90 -27.22 12.12
C SER A 370 16.88 -26.07 11.89
N ARG A 371 17.17 -25.76 10.62
CA ARG A 371 18.15 -24.76 10.21
C ARG A 371 17.49 -23.62 9.49
N MET A 372 17.75 -22.40 9.95
CA MET A 372 17.34 -21.16 9.30
C MET A 372 18.56 -20.43 8.75
N GLU A 373 18.54 -20.09 7.45
CA GLU A 373 19.60 -19.42 6.72
C GLU A 373 19.10 -18.04 6.25
N PHE A 374 19.88 -16.99 6.55
CA PHE A 374 19.63 -15.65 6.00
C PHE A 374 19.86 -15.66 4.48
N LEU A 375 18.93 -15.10 3.72
CA LEU A 375 19.05 -15.01 2.27
C LEU A 375 19.41 -13.60 1.78
N ALA A 376 18.63 -12.60 2.19
CA ALA A 376 18.79 -11.23 1.71
C ALA A 376 18.01 -10.24 2.57
N SER A 377 18.46 -8.98 2.60
CA SER A 377 17.68 -7.84 3.07
C SER A 377 16.92 -7.18 1.93
N ARG A 378 15.71 -6.72 2.17
CA ARG A 378 14.92 -6.00 1.16
C ARG A 378 15.54 -4.66 0.77
N ARG A 379 16.22 -3.99 1.72
CA ARG A 379 16.93 -2.72 1.51
C ARG A 379 18.25 -2.73 2.28
N ASN A 380 19.35 -2.78 1.56
CA ASN A 380 20.69 -2.85 2.16
C ASN A 380 21.17 -1.50 2.71
N SER A 381 20.61 -0.40 2.24
CA SER A 381 20.95 0.97 2.68
C SER A 381 20.33 1.36 4.02
N ILE A 382 19.27 0.67 4.46
CA ILE A 382 18.61 0.94 5.74
C ILE A 382 19.32 0.17 6.87
N ARG A 383 19.71 0.91 7.89
CA ARG A 383 20.22 0.36 9.16
C ARG A 383 19.12 0.42 10.21
N PRO A 384 18.54 -0.73 10.59
CA PRO A 384 17.39 -0.79 11.51
C PRO A 384 17.65 -0.07 12.85
N GLU A 385 18.90 -0.18 13.35
CA GLU A 385 19.31 0.46 14.60
C GLU A 385 19.37 1.99 14.53
N ALA A 386 19.35 2.58 13.34
CA ALA A 386 19.30 4.03 13.14
C ALA A 386 17.88 4.56 12.89
N MET A 387 16.92 3.68 12.61
CA MET A 387 15.56 4.09 12.26
C MET A 387 14.72 4.53 13.47
N PRO A 388 13.81 5.51 13.27
CA PRO A 388 12.81 5.89 14.25
C PRO A 388 11.78 4.75 14.44
N THR A 389 11.23 4.65 15.66
CA THR A 389 10.16 3.70 15.98
C THR A 389 8.81 4.25 15.53
N ARG A 390 7.91 3.36 15.10
CA ARG A 390 6.56 3.67 14.63
C ARG A 390 5.53 2.84 15.37
N GLU A 391 4.78 3.50 16.25
CA GLU A 391 3.87 2.83 17.17
C GLU A 391 2.40 3.05 16.79
N PRO A 392 1.54 2.04 16.96
CA PRO A 392 0.11 2.23 16.83
C PRO A 392 -0.40 3.12 17.96
N VAL A 393 -1.30 4.04 17.63
CA VAL A 393 -1.94 4.96 18.58
C VAL A 393 -3.44 5.00 18.34
N ARG A 394 -4.19 5.40 19.37
CA ARG A 394 -5.63 5.64 19.30
C ARG A 394 -5.95 6.92 20.07
N TYR A 395 -6.79 7.75 19.50
CA TYR A 395 -7.31 8.94 20.17
C TYR A 395 -8.82 9.07 19.91
N VAL A 396 -9.48 9.82 20.76
CA VAL A 396 -10.94 10.04 20.67
C VAL A 396 -11.17 11.41 20.03
N ALA A 397 -11.88 11.42 18.91
CA ALA A 397 -12.32 12.64 18.26
C ALA A 397 -13.34 13.38 19.12
N ARG A 398 -13.55 14.67 18.87
CA ARG A 398 -14.45 15.56 19.66
C ARG A 398 -15.90 15.08 19.75
N ASP A 399 -16.33 14.24 18.81
CA ASP A 399 -17.67 13.63 18.78
C ASP A 399 -17.72 12.22 19.40
N GLY A 400 -16.61 11.77 20.01
CA GLY A 400 -16.52 10.48 20.69
C GLY A 400 -16.09 9.31 19.80
N LEU A 401 -15.84 9.51 18.51
CA LEU A 401 -15.35 8.46 17.62
C LEU A 401 -13.88 8.15 17.91
N GLU A 402 -13.55 6.88 18.11
CA GLU A 402 -12.16 6.45 18.26
C GLU A 402 -11.47 6.41 16.87
N ILE A 403 -10.32 7.08 16.77
CA ILE A 403 -9.51 7.17 15.55
C ILE A 403 -8.21 6.40 15.78
N PRO A 404 -7.98 5.29 15.04
CA PRO A 404 -6.69 4.61 15.01
C PRO A 404 -5.65 5.40 14.23
N GLY A 405 -4.39 5.10 14.42
CA GLY A 405 -3.31 5.70 13.63
C GLY A 405 -1.94 5.18 14.03
N TYR A 406 -0.92 5.79 13.45
CA TYR A 406 0.47 5.52 13.82
C TYR A 406 1.18 6.82 14.18
N LEU A 407 2.06 6.73 15.17
CA LEU A 407 2.94 7.81 15.59
C LEU A 407 4.38 7.37 15.40
N THR A 408 5.11 8.13 14.58
CA THR A 408 6.56 7.94 14.42
C THR A 408 7.27 9.10 15.10
N LEU A 409 8.17 8.79 16.04
CA LEU A 409 8.92 9.79 16.79
C LEU A 409 10.40 9.74 16.42
N PRO A 410 11.10 10.90 16.38
CA PRO A 410 12.52 10.97 16.13
C PRO A 410 13.30 10.06 17.08
N LYS A 411 14.34 9.42 16.57
CA LYS A 411 15.22 8.60 17.39
C LYS A 411 16.22 9.48 18.16
N GLY A 412 16.25 9.28 19.47
CA GLY A 412 17.11 10.08 20.35
C GLY A 412 16.55 11.46 20.67
N GLY A 413 17.11 12.12 21.67
CA GLY A 413 16.66 13.42 22.14
C GLY A 413 15.38 13.40 22.98
N PRO A 414 14.94 14.57 23.49
CA PRO A 414 13.72 14.68 24.26
C PRO A 414 12.50 14.57 23.33
N GLN A 415 11.58 13.65 23.62
CA GLN A 415 10.32 13.49 22.90
C GLN A 415 9.24 14.43 23.45
N LYS A 416 9.56 15.73 23.51
CA LYS A 416 8.68 16.77 24.03
C LYS A 416 8.78 18.03 23.18
N ASN A 417 7.67 18.71 22.97
CA ASN A 417 7.59 19.93 22.18
C ASN A 417 8.21 19.79 20.79
N LEU A 418 8.06 18.64 20.16
CA LEU A 418 8.55 18.36 18.81
C LEU A 418 7.73 19.13 17.78
N PRO A 419 8.32 19.55 16.66
CA PRO A 419 7.54 19.95 15.50
C PRO A 419 6.79 18.73 14.94
N LEU A 420 5.58 18.96 14.42
CA LEU A 420 4.67 17.90 13.96
C LEU A 420 4.46 17.95 12.45
N VAL A 421 4.45 16.78 11.83
CA VAL A 421 3.85 16.57 10.50
C VAL A 421 2.67 15.61 10.64
N VAL A 422 1.45 16.08 10.32
CA VAL A 422 0.29 15.19 10.16
C VAL A 422 0.27 14.70 8.72
N LEU A 423 0.54 13.40 8.54
CA LEU A 423 0.64 12.75 7.24
C LEU A 423 -0.68 12.06 6.90
N VAL A 424 -1.40 12.63 5.93
CA VAL A 424 -2.75 12.22 5.56
C VAL A 424 -2.72 11.30 4.35
N HIS A 425 -3.23 10.07 4.50
CA HIS A 425 -3.26 9.12 3.39
C HIS A 425 -4.27 9.50 2.31
N GLY A 426 -4.05 9.01 1.10
CA GLY A 426 -4.95 9.16 -0.04
C GLY A 426 -6.18 8.24 0.04
N GLY A 427 -6.98 8.27 -0.98
CA GLY A 427 -8.19 7.45 -1.10
C GLY A 427 -9.47 8.28 -1.14
N PRO A 428 -10.19 8.56 -0.03
CA PRO A 428 -9.91 8.29 1.39
C PRO A 428 -10.37 6.91 1.89
N TYR A 429 -11.18 6.22 1.12
CA TYR A 429 -11.88 4.98 1.49
C TYR A 429 -10.98 3.75 1.31
N LEU A 430 -9.82 3.79 1.94
CA LEU A 430 -8.78 2.74 1.96
C LEU A 430 -8.36 2.45 3.40
N HIS A 431 -7.57 1.39 3.59
CA HIS A 431 -6.98 1.06 4.89
C HIS A 431 -5.98 2.15 5.40
N GLY A 432 -5.38 2.93 4.51
CA GLY A 432 -4.36 3.91 4.86
C GLY A 432 -3.02 3.26 5.23
N ALA A 433 -2.45 3.72 6.36
CA ALA A 433 -1.18 3.20 6.86
C ALA A 433 -1.33 1.82 7.50
N THR A 434 -0.27 1.00 7.43
CA THR A 434 -0.15 -0.30 8.11
C THR A 434 1.13 -0.34 8.93
N TRP A 435 1.17 -1.14 10.01
CA TRP A 435 2.37 -1.27 10.82
C TRP A 435 3.53 -1.92 10.04
N GLY A 436 4.71 -1.42 10.29
CA GLY A 436 5.96 -1.81 9.66
C GLY A 436 6.79 -0.59 9.27
N TRP A 437 7.99 -0.79 8.80
CA TRP A 437 8.81 0.29 8.28
C TRP A 437 8.16 0.94 7.04
N SER A 438 8.11 2.25 7.04
CA SER A 438 7.62 3.04 5.91
C SER A 438 8.60 4.18 5.63
N ALA A 439 8.96 4.36 4.36
CA ALA A 439 9.98 5.32 3.95
C ALA A 439 9.65 6.76 4.36
N GLU A 440 8.43 7.19 4.07
CA GLU A 440 8.01 8.59 4.25
C GLU A 440 7.98 9.02 5.72
N PRO A 441 7.26 8.34 6.64
CA PRO A 441 7.30 8.73 8.06
C PRO A 441 8.67 8.50 8.70
N ALA A 442 9.43 7.45 8.27
CA ALA A 442 10.78 7.22 8.77
C ALA A 442 11.75 8.34 8.37
N TYR A 443 11.68 8.80 7.12
CA TYR A 443 12.50 9.93 6.65
C TYR A 443 12.16 11.22 7.38
N ILE A 444 10.88 11.60 7.44
CA ILE A 444 10.43 12.82 8.10
C ILE A 444 10.81 12.80 9.59
N ALA A 445 10.63 11.66 10.27
CA ALA A 445 11.04 11.54 11.67
C ALA A 445 12.56 11.59 11.86
N SER A 446 13.34 11.08 10.90
CA SER A 446 14.81 11.21 10.92
C SER A 446 15.31 12.65 10.77
N LEU A 447 14.48 13.54 10.22
CA LEU A 447 14.73 15.00 10.19
C LEU A 447 14.43 15.70 11.52
N GLY A 448 13.87 14.98 12.52
CA GLY A 448 13.57 15.52 13.85
C GLY A 448 12.11 15.87 14.09
N TYR A 449 11.19 15.48 13.22
CA TYR A 449 9.76 15.76 13.32
C TYR A 449 8.99 14.58 13.90
N ALA A 450 7.99 14.83 14.75
CA ALA A 450 6.98 13.84 15.05
C ALA A 450 6.06 13.69 13.83
N VAL A 451 5.68 12.44 13.48
CA VAL A 451 4.79 12.15 12.36
C VAL A 451 3.58 11.40 12.86
N LEU A 452 2.38 11.98 12.69
CA LEU A 452 1.11 11.34 12.98
C LEU A 452 0.43 10.93 11.68
N GLU A 453 0.09 9.65 11.56
CA GLU A 453 -0.63 9.06 10.41
C GLU A 453 -2.02 8.59 10.88
N PRO A 454 -3.04 9.44 10.91
CA PRO A 454 -4.37 9.06 11.37
C PRO A 454 -5.11 8.20 10.33
N ALA A 455 -5.76 7.11 10.76
CA ALA A 455 -6.79 6.42 10.01
C ALA A 455 -8.13 7.12 10.28
N PHE A 456 -8.27 8.34 9.76
CA PHE A 456 -9.43 9.20 9.97
C PHE A 456 -10.73 8.52 9.48
N ARG A 457 -11.89 9.01 9.91
CA ARG A 457 -13.20 8.45 9.48
C ARG A 457 -13.29 8.36 7.95
N GLY A 458 -13.83 7.25 7.45
CA GLY A 458 -13.79 6.87 6.04
C GLY A 458 -12.73 5.83 5.72
N SER A 459 -11.68 5.69 6.56
CA SER A 459 -10.69 4.63 6.39
C SER A 459 -11.32 3.24 6.57
N THR A 460 -10.88 2.27 5.77
CA THR A 460 -11.29 0.85 5.87
C THR A 460 -10.35 0.06 6.78
N GLY A 461 -10.75 -1.16 7.13
CA GLY A 461 -9.94 -2.06 7.96
C GLY A 461 -10.19 -1.95 9.46
N TRP A 462 -11.00 -0.99 9.90
CA TRP A 462 -11.27 -0.67 11.30
C TRP A 462 -12.75 -0.77 11.67
N GLY A 463 -13.50 -1.53 10.89
CA GLY A 463 -14.93 -1.71 11.05
C GLY A 463 -15.77 -0.72 10.24
N LYS A 464 -17.05 -1.08 10.11
CA LYS A 464 -18.03 -0.36 9.30
C LYS A 464 -18.36 1.02 9.87
N LYS A 465 -18.37 1.18 11.22
CA LYS A 465 -18.70 2.46 11.87
C LYS A 465 -17.73 3.56 11.43
N LEU A 466 -16.41 3.29 11.50
CA LEU A 466 -15.40 4.25 11.09
C LEU A 466 -15.52 4.58 9.58
N TYR A 467 -15.72 3.55 8.76
CA TYR A 467 -15.86 3.69 7.32
C TYR A 467 -17.05 4.58 6.92
N VAL A 468 -18.25 4.27 7.44
CA VAL A 468 -19.48 5.00 7.11
C VAL A 468 -19.49 6.41 7.71
N ALA A 469 -18.85 6.61 8.87
CA ALA A 469 -18.74 7.93 9.50
C ALA A 469 -18.04 8.98 8.60
N GLY A 470 -17.24 8.55 7.62
CA GLY A 470 -16.58 9.43 6.65
C GLY A 470 -17.45 9.83 5.45
N TRP A 471 -18.63 9.21 5.26
CA TRP A 471 -19.45 9.50 4.09
C TRP A 471 -20.03 10.90 4.12
N LYS A 472 -19.87 11.62 3.02
CA LYS A 472 -20.25 13.04 2.86
C LYS A 472 -19.61 13.97 3.92
N GLN A 473 -18.42 13.59 4.43
CA GLN A 473 -17.69 14.36 5.45
C GLN A 473 -16.40 15.01 4.94
N TRP A 474 -16.21 15.05 3.63
CA TRP A 474 -15.08 15.76 3.04
C TRP A 474 -15.06 17.23 3.47
N GLY A 475 -13.94 17.72 4.01
CA GLY A 475 -13.77 19.08 4.53
C GLY A 475 -14.53 19.37 5.83
N LEU A 476 -15.22 18.39 6.40
CA LEU A 476 -16.01 18.50 7.63
C LEU A 476 -15.37 17.64 8.74
N ALA A 477 -16.10 16.65 9.27
CA ALA A 477 -15.63 15.82 10.38
C ALA A 477 -14.37 15.01 10.07
N MET A 478 -14.10 14.69 8.79
CA MET A 478 -12.82 14.09 8.39
C MET A 478 -11.63 15.03 8.66
N GLN A 479 -11.85 16.34 8.55
CA GLN A 479 -10.84 17.35 8.88
C GLN A 479 -10.71 17.52 10.41
N ASP A 480 -11.84 17.39 11.14
CA ASP A 480 -11.84 17.42 12.61
C ASP A 480 -10.98 16.30 13.19
N ASP A 481 -11.03 15.08 12.62
CA ASP A 481 -10.21 13.96 13.08
C ASP A 481 -8.70 14.27 13.03
N LEU A 482 -8.24 14.98 12.00
CA LEU A 482 -6.84 15.38 11.86
C LEU A 482 -6.45 16.41 12.93
N ASN A 483 -7.32 17.38 13.16
CA ASN A 483 -7.13 18.40 14.19
C ASN A 483 -7.10 17.80 15.59
N ASP A 484 -8.03 16.87 15.87
CA ASP A 484 -8.15 16.22 17.17
C ASP A 484 -6.95 15.33 17.49
N GLY A 485 -6.35 14.71 16.46
CA GLY A 485 -5.09 13.99 16.56
C GLY A 485 -3.91 14.89 16.95
N MET A 486 -3.82 16.08 16.37
CA MET A 486 -2.84 17.08 16.77
C MET A 486 -3.08 17.54 18.22
N ASP A 487 -4.33 17.88 18.58
CA ASP A 487 -4.70 18.34 19.93
C ASP A 487 -4.40 17.27 21.00
N TRP A 488 -4.60 15.98 20.66
CA TRP A 488 -4.25 14.87 21.51
C TRP A 488 -2.75 14.80 21.80
N LEU A 489 -1.90 15.01 20.80
CA LEU A 489 -0.43 15.06 20.97
C LEU A 489 0.03 16.29 21.76
N VAL A 490 -0.60 17.45 21.55
CA VAL A 490 -0.33 18.69 22.30
C VAL A 490 -0.65 18.51 23.79
N LYS A 491 -1.84 17.92 24.11
CA LYS A 491 -2.24 17.63 25.50
C LYS A 491 -1.26 16.70 26.21
N ARG A 492 -0.57 15.83 25.47
CA ARG A 492 0.47 14.92 25.98
C ARG A 492 1.85 15.58 26.10
N GLY A 493 2.00 16.83 25.64
CA GLY A 493 3.27 17.55 25.64
C GLY A 493 4.30 17.01 24.66
N ILE A 494 3.86 16.18 23.70
CA ILE A 494 4.75 15.56 22.70
C ILE A 494 5.11 16.58 21.63
N VAL A 495 4.13 17.36 21.16
CA VAL A 495 4.32 18.31 20.06
C VAL A 495 4.04 19.76 20.45
N ASP A 496 4.68 20.67 19.74
CA ASP A 496 4.47 22.11 19.85
C ASP A 496 3.31 22.54 18.92
N PRO A 497 2.21 23.10 19.46
CA PRO A 497 1.07 23.51 18.64
C PRO A 497 1.38 24.60 17.61
N LYS A 498 2.48 25.33 17.77
CA LYS A 498 2.89 26.41 16.86
C LYS A 498 3.74 25.91 15.69
N ARG A 499 4.22 24.67 15.74
CA ARG A 499 5.11 24.07 14.75
C ARG A 499 4.49 22.80 14.15
N ALA A 500 3.33 22.95 13.52
CA ALA A 500 2.63 21.85 12.87
C ALA A 500 2.45 22.10 11.37
N CYS A 501 2.81 21.11 10.56
CA CYS A 501 2.58 21.05 9.12
C CYS A 501 1.64 19.89 8.79
N ILE A 502 0.82 20.07 7.76
CA ILE A 502 -0.04 19.00 7.24
C ILE A 502 0.49 18.59 5.87
N MET A 503 0.65 17.28 5.64
CA MET A 503 1.19 16.72 4.39
C MET A 503 0.31 15.58 3.90
N GLY A 504 0.15 15.44 2.57
CA GLY A 504 -0.57 14.30 2.02
C GLY A 504 -0.68 14.30 0.51
N ALA A 505 -1.04 13.12 -0.02
CA ALA A 505 -1.17 12.90 -1.45
C ALA A 505 -2.61 12.56 -1.87
N SER A 506 -3.01 12.95 -3.08
CA SER A 506 -4.32 12.67 -3.63
C SER A 506 -5.45 13.24 -2.75
N TYR A 507 -6.32 12.41 -2.16
CA TYR A 507 -7.24 12.87 -1.11
C TYR A 507 -6.49 13.54 0.05
N GLY A 508 -5.32 13.00 0.46
CA GLY A 508 -4.48 13.62 1.48
C GLY A 508 -4.05 15.03 1.10
N GLY A 509 -3.73 15.28 -0.18
CA GLY A 509 -3.46 16.62 -0.70
C GLY A 509 -4.69 17.54 -0.69
N TYR A 510 -5.89 17.00 -0.92
CA TYR A 510 -7.14 17.71 -0.68
C TYR A 510 -7.26 18.11 0.81
N ALA A 511 -7.02 17.16 1.71
CA ALA A 511 -7.11 17.41 3.15
C ALA A 511 -6.11 18.45 3.63
N VAL A 512 -4.90 18.51 3.04
CA VAL A 512 -3.91 19.59 3.25
C VAL A 512 -4.53 20.93 2.91
N MET A 513 -5.01 21.10 1.68
CA MET A 513 -5.51 22.39 1.20
C MET A 513 -6.77 22.81 1.95
N MET A 514 -7.65 21.86 2.29
CA MET A 514 -8.86 22.15 3.05
C MET A 514 -8.55 22.45 4.52
N GLY A 515 -7.55 21.79 5.12
CA GLY A 515 -7.07 22.08 6.47
C GLY A 515 -6.54 23.50 6.60
N LEU A 516 -5.70 23.93 5.65
CA LEU A 516 -5.18 25.31 5.60
C LEU A 516 -6.28 26.35 5.39
N ALA A 517 -7.32 26.02 4.61
CA ALA A 517 -8.43 26.94 4.34
C ALA A 517 -9.41 27.06 5.51
N ARG A 518 -9.68 25.93 6.18
CA ARG A 518 -10.67 25.86 7.25
C ARG A 518 -10.13 26.34 8.59
N ASP A 519 -8.88 25.96 8.90
CA ASP A 519 -8.21 26.21 10.18
C ASP A 519 -6.87 26.95 9.96
N PRO A 520 -6.88 28.17 9.37
CA PRO A 520 -5.69 28.85 8.85
C PRO A 520 -4.66 29.22 9.94
N ASP A 521 -5.07 29.31 11.19
CA ASP A 521 -4.19 29.68 12.31
C ASP A 521 -3.61 28.43 13.03
N ARG A 522 -4.03 27.22 12.62
CA ARG A 522 -3.57 25.95 13.22
C ARG A 522 -2.31 25.41 12.55
N TRP A 523 -2.20 25.58 11.25
CA TRP A 523 -1.14 24.99 10.45
C TRP A 523 -0.10 26.00 10.04
N ARG A 524 1.16 25.74 10.39
CA ARG A 524 2.29 26.57 10.01
C ARG A 524 2.62 26.44 8.52
N CYS A 525 2.39 25.26 7.93
CA CYS A 525 2.62 24.98 6.52
C CYS A 525 1.79 23.80 6.00
N GLY A 526 1.77 23.65 4.68
CA GLY A 526 1.16 22.49 4.01
C GLY A 526 1.98 21.94 2.86
N ILE A 527 1.96 20.63 2.69
CA ILE A 527 2.62 19.93 1.58
C ILE A 527 1.59 19.11 0.82
N ASN A 528 1.21 19.59 -0.35
CA ASN A 528 0.19 18.98 -1.21
C ASN A 528 0.85 18.23 -2.38
N VAL A 529 0.66 16.92 -2.42
CA VAL A 529 1.14 16.05 -3.50
C VAL A 529 -0.04 15.56 -4.33
N VAL A 530 -0.09 15.88 -5.61
CA VAL A 530 -1.13 15.48 -6.58
C VAL A 530 -2.56 15.56 -6.03
N GLY A 531 -2.85 16.59 -5.21
CA GLY A 531 -4.09 16.71 -4.46
C GLY A 531 -5.26 17.24 -5.28
N VAL A 532 -6.46 16.74 -4.97
CA VAL A 532 -7.73 17.30 -5.46
C VAL A 532 -7.95 18.67 -4.81
N THR A 533 -8.19 19.71 -5.59
CA THR A 533 -8.39 21.08 -5.09
C THR A 533 -9.80 21.63 -5.33
N ASP A 534 -10.57 20.94 -6.17
CA ASP A 534 -11.97 21.26 -6.43
C ASP A 534 -12.79 19.98 -6.65
N ILE A 535 -13.77 19.73 -5.78
CA ILE A 535 -14.56 18.50 -5.83
C ILE A 535 -15.47 18.49 -7.08
N GLY A 536 -16.02 19.65 -7.49
CA GLY A 536 -16.85 19.75 -8.69
C GLY A 536 -16.07 19.32 -9.92
N LEU A 537 -14.83 19.76 -10.04
CA LEU A 537 -13.97 19.43 -11.16
C LEU A 537 -13.71 17.91 -11.31
N MET A 538 -13.79 17.12 -10.22
CA MET A 538 -13.70 15.64 -10.31
C MET A 538 -14.84 15.01 -11.13
N PHE A 539 -16.04 15.62 -11.11
CA PHE A 539 -17.19 15.16 -11.86
C PHE A 539 -17.22 15.71 -13.28
N ASP A 540 -16.65 16.89 -13.51
CA ASP A 540 -16.66 17.60 -14.80
C ASP A 540 -15.62 17.11 -15.79
N ILE A 541 -14.46 16.60 -15.30
CA ILE A 541 -13.38 16.12 -16.17
C ILE A 541 -13.74 14.76 -16.77
N THR A 542 -14.05 14.74 -18.07
CA THR A 542 -14.45 13.53 -18.81
C THR A 542 -13.29 12.67 -19.33
N TRP A 543 -12.06 13.17 -19.28
CA TRP A 543 -10.87 12.49 -19.80
C TRP A 543 -9.95 11.91 -18.72
N SER A 544 -10.30 12.05 -17.45
CA SER A 544 -9.59 11.39 -16.34
C SER A 544 -9.86 9.88 -16.34
N ASP A 545 -8.98 9.10 -15.73
CA ASP A 545 -9.19 7.65 -15.56
C ASP A 545 -10.33 7.33 -14.57
N LEU A 546 -10.76 8.29 -13.77
CA LEU A 546 -11.92 8.19 -12.88
C LEU A 546 -13.26 8.40 -13.59
N ALA A 547 -13.30 9.18 -14.68
CA ALA A 547 -14.53 9.63 -15.34
C ALA A 547 -15.44 8.48 -15.79
N TYR A 548 -14.86 7.35 -16.19
CA TYR A 548 -15.61 6.16 -16.63
C TYR A 548 -15.73 5.08 -15.54
N SER A 549 -15.21 5.33 -14.34
CA SER A 549 -15.27 4.36 -13.25
C SER A 549 -16.67 4.28 -12.63
N ASN A 550 -17.06 3.09 -12.17
CA ASN A 550 -18.26 2.90 -11.36
C ASN A 550 -18.20 3.71 -10.06
N PHE A 551 -17.00 4.02 -9.59
CA PHE A 551 -16.80 4.88 -8.43
C PHE A 551 -17.40 6.27 -8.65
N ILE A 552 -17.01 7.00 -9.70
CA ILE A 552 -17.54 8.35 -9.96
C ILE A 552 -19.04 8.31 -10.28
N ARG A 553 -19.49 7.32 -11.07
CA ARG A 553 -20.88 7.24 -11.48
C ARG A 553 -21.87 7.01 -10.33
N TYR A 554 -21.49 6.19 -9.36
CA TYR A 554 -22.40 5.70 -8.33
C TYR A 554 -21.89 5.93 -6.93
N THR A 555 -20.70 5.40 -6.60
CA THR A 555 -20.17 5.39 -5.23
C THR A 555 -19.82 6.80 -4.73
N ALA A 556 -19.21 7.64 -5.56
CA ALA A 556 -18.82 9.00 -5.18
C ALA A 556 -20.03 9.87 -4.82
N LYS A 557 -21.16 9.70 -5.52
CA LYS A 557 -22.41 10.42 -5.21
C LYS A 557 -22.93 10.13 -3.81
N GLU A 558 -22.71 8.92 -3.32
CA GLU A 558 -23.13 8.53 -1.98
C GLU A 558 -22.08 8.85 -0.91
N THR A 559 -20.80 8.67 -1.24
CA THR A 559 -19.72 8.77 -0.25
C THR A 559 -19.11 10.17 -0.18
N ILE A 560 -19.09 10.93 -1.28
CA ILE A 560 -18.59 12.32 -1.32
C ILE A 560 -19.77 13.30 -1.34
N GLY A 561 -20.67 13.16 -2.32
CA GLY A 561 -21.86 13.97 -2.54
C GLY A 561 -22.32 13.96 -3.98
N ASP A 562 -23.59 14.14 -4.20
CA ASP A 562 -24.18 14.24 -5.53
C ASP A 562 -23.92 15.64 -6.10
N PRO A 563 -23.30 15.78 -7.30
CA PRO A 563 -22.96 17.08 -7.88
C PRO A 563 -24.16 17.99 -8.14
N ASP A 564 -25.36 17.43 -8.30
CA ASP A 564 -26.59 18.20 -8.46
C ASP A 564 -27.25 18.50 -7.12
N ALA A 565 -27.54 17.47 -6.32
CA ALA A 565 -28.28 17.60 -5.06
C ALA A 565 -27.43 18.25 -3.94
N ASP A 566 -26.11 18.00 -3.89
CA ASP A 566 -25.21 18.49 -2.88
C ASP A 566 -24.30 19.64 -3.40
N ALA A 567 -24.60 20.27 -4.55
CA ALA A 567 -23.73 21.24 -5.24
C ALA A 567 -23.16 22.33 -4.33
N ALA A 568 -24.01 22.96 -3.50
CA ALA A 568 -23.59 24.02 -2.58
C ALA A 568 -22.60 23.49 -1.52
N LYS A 569 -22.81 22.28 -1.00
CA LYS A 569 -21.96 21.62 -0.02
C LYS A 569 -20.60 21.27 -0.64
N LEU A 570 -20.59 20.69 -1.84
CA LEU A 570 -19.37 20.33 -2.57
C LEU A 570 -18.53 21.56 -2.90
N LYS A 571 -19.19 22.66 -3.30
CA LYS A 571 -18.52 23.95 -3.51
C LYS A 571 -17.90 24.48 -2.21
N ALA A 572 -18.63 24.48 -1.11
CA ALA A 572 -18.13 24.94 0.20
C ALA A 572 -16.98 24.06 0.71
N ALA A 573 -16.96 22.76 0.38
CA ALA A 573 -15.91 21.82 0.74
C ALA A 573 -14.73 21.79 -0.27
N SER A 574 -14.75 22.60 -1.34
CA SER A 574 -13.69 22.65 -2.34
C SER A 574 -12.59 23.66 -1.91
N PRO A 575 -11.33 23.23 -1.74
CA PRO A 575 -10.23 24.12 -1.35
C PRO A 575 -10.08 25.34 -2.28
N LEU A 576 -10.20 25.16 -3.60
CA LEU A 576 -10.08 26.23 -4.58
C LEU A 576 -11.09 27.36 -4.33
N GLN A 577 -12.31 27.02 -3.93
CA GLN A 577 -13.36 27.99 -3.59
C GLN A 577 -13.09 28.74 -2.28
N ASN A 578 -12.18 28.20 -1.46
CA ASN A 578 -11.76 28.75 -0.17
C ASN A 578 -10.30 29.25 -0.18
N ALA A 579 -9.68 29.35 -1.35
CA ALA A 579 -8.27 29.69 -1.49
C ALA A 579 -7.89 30.97 -0.75
N THR A 580 -8.76 31.99 -0.75
CA THR A 580 -8.55 33.28 -0.06
C THR A 580 -8.35 33.20 1.45
N LYS A 581 -8.72 32.07 2.06
CA LYS A 581 -8.54 31.82 3.50
C LYS A 581 -7.17 31.23 3.84
N ILE A 582 -6.44 30.70 2.84
CA ILE A 582 -5.15 30.04 3.04
C ILE A 582 -4.06 31.12 3.17
N LYS A 583 -3.44 31.18 4.35
CA LYS A 583 -2.37 32.13 4.66
C LYS A 583 -0.99 31.46 4.72
N ALA A 584 -0.95 30.21 5.17
CA ALA A 584 0.28 29.45 5.39
C ALA A 584 1.00 29.13 4.08
N PRO A 585 2.35 29.08 4.07
CA PRO A 585 3.14 28.61 2.93
C PRO A 585 2.76 27.20 2.49
N VAL A 586 2.78 26.94 1.19
CA VAL A 586 2.42 25.64 0.61
C VAL A 586 3.50 25.16 -0.36
N LEU A 587 3.96 23.92 -0.18
CA LEU A 587 4.69 23.17 -1.20
C LEU A 587 3.69 22.32 -1.99
N MET A 588 3.58 22.52 -3.29
CA MET A 588 2.69 21.80 -4.18
C MET A 588 3.49 21.05 -5.24
N ALA A 589 3.32 19.72 -5.31
CA ALA A 589 4.03 18.88 -6.27
C ALA A 589 3.07 17.99 -7.08
N TYR A 590 3.24 17.97 -8.42
CA TYR A 590 2.36 17.26 -9.33
C TYR A 590 3.15 16.53 -10.42
N GLY A 591 2.60 15.38 -10.90
CA GLY A 591 3.03 14.74 -12.13
C GLY A 591 2.28 15.34 -13.33
N ALA A 592 3.02 15.71 -14.38
CA ALA A 592 2.39 16.31 -15.58
C ALA A 592 1.54 15.32 -16.38
N GLN A 593 1.77 14.01 -16.20
CA GLN A 593 1.07 12.92 -16.88
C GLN A 593 -0.03 12.29 -16.02
N ASP A 594 -0.38 12.93 -14.91
CA ASP A 594 -1.42 12.42 -14.01
C ASP A 594 -2.80 12.46 -14.68
N ARG A 595 -3.40 11.28 -14.87
CA ARG A 595 -4.75 11.12 -15.41
C ARG A 595 -5.80 10.92 -14.32
N ARG A 596 -5.37 10.68 -13.06
CA ARG A 596 -6.27 10.50 -11.93
C ARG A 596 -6.67 11.82 -11.30
N VAL A 597 -5.67 12.66 -10.99
CA VAL A 597 -5.85 14.04 -10.56
C VAL A 597 -5.05 14.93 -11.52
N PRO A 598 -5.63 15.30 -12.67
CA PRO A 598 -4.94 16.06 -13.69
C PRO A 598 -4.32 17.35 -13.20
N LEU A 599 -3.19 17.74 -13.81
CA LEU A 599 -2.38 18.89 -13.42
C LEU A 599 -3.18 20.20 -13.22
N ILE A 600 -4.30 20.35 -13.94
CA ILE A 600 -5.20 21.51 -13.86
C ILE A 600 -5.72 21.77 -12.43
N PHE A 601 -5.86 20.72 -11.58
CA PHE A 601 -6.22 20.91 -10.17
C PHE A 601 -5.16 21.73 -9.43
N GLY A 602 -3.90 21.39 -9.63
CA GLY A 602 -2.78 22.11 -9.03
C GLY A 602 -2.59 23.51 -9.61
N GLU A 603 -2.70 23.66 -10.94
CA GLU A 603 -2.53 24.94 -11.64
C GLU A 603 -3.52 25.98 -11.17
N LYS A 604 -4.83 25.64 -11.16
CA LYS A 604 -5.87 26.57 -10.68
C LYS A 604 -5.64 26.98 -9.23
N MET A 605 -5.25 26.05 -8.38
CA MET A 605 -4.99 26.33 -6.96
C MET A 605 -3.76 27.19 -6.76
N ARG A 606 -2.65 26.87 -7.44
CA ARG A 606 -1.42 27.69 -7.46
C ARG A 606 -1.73 29.14 -7.86
N ASP A 607 -2.49 29.31 -8.93
CA ASP A 607 -2.79 30.64 -9.47
C ASP A 607 -3.67 31.44 -8.51
N ALA A 608 -4.67 30.80 -7.89
CA ALA A 608 -5.50 31.43 -6.86
C ALA A 608 -4.69 31.86 -5.62
N LEU A 609 -3.76 31.02 -5.14
CA LEU A 609 -2.90 31.35 -4.00
C LEU A 609 -1.93 32.50 -4.33
N ARG A 610 -1.30 32.46 -5.51
CA ARG A 610 -0.39 33.53 -5.96
C ARG A 610 -1.07 34.86 -6.13
N ALA A 611 -2.32 34.86 -6.64
CA ALA A 611 -3.10 36.08 -6.82
C ALA A 611 -3.37 36.85 -5.52
N GLN A 612 -3.35 36.20 -4.38
CA GLN A 612 -3.49 36.81 -3.04
C GLN A 612 -2.18 36.96 -2.27
N GLY A 613 -1.04 36.57 -2.87
CA GLY A 613 0.29 36.72 -2.25
C GLY A 613 0.67 35.61 -1.28
N THR A 614 -0.09 34.49 -1.22
CA THR A 614 0.31 33.33 -0.41
C THR A 614 1.58 32.68 -0.98
N PRO A 615 2.61 32.39 -0.17
CA PRO A 615 3.83 31.75 -0.63
C PRO A 615 3.57 30.33 -1.15
N VAL A 616 3.90 30.08 -2.42
CA VAL A 616 3.72 28.77 -3.06
C VAL A 616 5.03 28.32 -3.71
N GLU A 617 5.58 27.22 -3.20
CA GLU A 617 6.57 26.43 -3.93
C GLU A 617 5.84 25.47 -4.87
N TRP A 618 6.12 25.58 -6.16
CA TRP A 618 5.47 24.83 -7.21
C TRP A 618 6.45 23.93 -7.95
N GLN A 619 6.21 22.62 -7.89
CA GLN A 619 7.03 21.64 -8.58
C GLN A 619 6.15 20.76 -9.48
N VAL A 620 6.56 20.60 -10.74
CA VAL A 620 5.96 19.66 -11.69
C VAL A 620 7.05 18.74 -12.20
N TYR A 621 6.78 17.44 -12.13
CA TYR A 621 7.61 16.40 -12.73
C TYR A 621 6.98 15.98 -14.06
N SER A 622 7.62 16.39 -15.17
CA SER A 622 7.10 16.22 -16.54
C SER A 622 6.89 14.78 -16.96
N ASP A 623 7.64 13.89 -16.35
CA ASP A 623 7.72 12.46 -16.63
C ASP A 623 7.00 11.57 -15.61
N GLU A 624 6.25 12.15 -14.64
CA GLU A 624 5.52 11.44 -13.60
C GLU A 624 4.00 11.50 -13.80
N ALA A 625 3.32 10.49 -13.22
CA ALA A 625 1.86 10.36 -13.19
C ALA A 625 1.28 10.64 -11.79
N HIS A 626 0.37 9.77 -11.29
CA HIS A 626 -0.28 9.91 -9.98
C HIS A 626 0.64 9.39 -8.86
N GLY A 627 1.64 10.18 -8.48
CA GLY A 627 2.74 9.83 -7.58
C GLY A 627 4.08 9.90 -8.30
N PHE A 628 5.19 9.70 -7.56
CA PHE A 628 6.54 9.77 -8.12
C PHE A 628 7.19 8.40 -8.07
N LEU A 629 7.36 7.78 -9.24
CA LEU A 629 7.94 6.45 -9.37
C LEU A 629 9.46 6.50 -9.55
N LEU A 630 9.95 7.51 -10.27
CA LEU A 630 11.37 7.66 -10.57
C LEU A 630 12.16 8.07 -9.33
N GLU A 631 13.24 7.35 -9.04
CA GLU A 631 14.10 7.63 -7.87
C GLU A 631 14.62 9.08 -7.86
N LYS A 632 15.10 9.58 -9.00
CA LYS A 632 15.57 10.96 -9.14
C LYS A 632 14.53 12.00 -8.70
N ASN A 633 13.25 11.77 -9.06
CA ASN A 633 12.16 12.68 -8.74
C ASN A 633 11.76 12.55 -7.26
N ARG A 634 11.80 11.33 -6.70
CA ARG A 634 11.59 11.12 -5.26
C ARG A 634 12.68 11.80 -4.43
N TYR A 635 13.94 11.65 -4.82
CA TYR A 635 15.07 12.29 -4.13
C TYR A 635 14.96 13.82 -4.16
N ASP A 636 14.67 14.41 -5.33
CA ASP A 636 14.44 15.85 -5.45
C ASP A 636 13.23 16.31 -4.60
N PHE A 637 12.10 15.57 -4.68
CA PHE A 637 10.91 15.93 -3.94
C PHE A 637 11.13 15.88 -2.43
N TYR A 638 11.69 14.79 -1.88
CA TYR A 638 11.92 14.68 -0.44
C TYR A 638 13.05 15.58 0.05
N GLY A 639 14.02 15.90 -0.79
CA GLY A 639 14.98 16.97 -0.52
C GLY A 639 14.33 18.36 -0.42
N ARG A 640 13.30 18.65 -1.24
CA ARG A 640 12.48 19.88 -1.11
C ARG A 640 11.64 19.86 0.17
N VAL A 641 11.00 18.71 0.48
CA VAL A 641 10.25 18.52 1.73
C VAL A 641 11.13 18.84 2.93
N ALA A 642 12.34 18.31 3.00
CA ALA A 642 13.27 18.58 4.10
C ALA A 642 13.56 20.07 4.27
N ARG A 643 13.97 20.75 3.20
CA ARG A 643 14.26 22.20 3.23
C ARG A 643 13.02 23.06 3.55
N PHE A 644 11.86 22.65 3.05
CA PHE A 644 10.60 23.33 3.32
C PHE A 644 10.21 23.21 4.81
N LEU A 645 10.24 22.00 5.36
CA LEU A 645 9.94 21.76 6.78
C LEU A 645 10.93 22.46 7.71
N GLU A 646 12.24 22.42 7.38
CA GLU A 646 13.28 23.12 8.15
C GLU A 646 13.01 24.62 8.24
N ARG A 647 12.66 25.27 7.13
CA ARG A 647 12.36 26.69 7.08
C ARG A 647 11.06 27.05 7.80
N GLU A 648 9.99 26.29 7.58
CA GLU A 648 8.66 26.66 8.09
C GLU A 648 8.41 26.21 9.53
N LEU A 649 9.11 25.16 10.01
CA LEU A 649 8.97 24.63 11.37
C LEU A 649 10.19 24.93 12.26
N ALA A 650 11.09 25.84 11.85
CA ALA A 650 12.15 26.34 12.71
C ALA A 650 11.55 26.89 14.04
N ALA A 651 12.31 26.75 15.14
CA ALA A 651 11.96 27.41 16.40
C ALA A 651 12.14 28.94 16.21
N ASP A 652 11.20 29.70 16.72
CA ASP A 652 11.28 31.18 16.73
C ASP A 652 12.48 31.66 17.57
#